data_898704e5342462a512feb81cb748f118
#
_entry.id   898704e5342462a512feb81cb748f118
#
_cell.length_a   1.000
_cell.length_b   1.000
_cell.length_c   1.000
_cell.angle_alpha   90.00
_cell.angle_beta   90.00
_cell.angle_gamma   90.00
#
_symmetry.space_group_name_H-M   'P 1'
#
loop_
_entity.id
_entity.type
_entity.pdbx_description
1 polymer ?
#
loop_
_entity_poly.entity_id
_entity_poly.type
_entity_poly.pdbx_seq_one_letter_code
_entity_poly.pdbx_strand_id
1 'polypeptide(L)'
;MPNRSKSWTRQFWTQTARGVLPALFVCLLTTSIATAQIGGPRTKTSTNNKDRNAKATPAGSVSQRFEKEGIAVDFSVTASPDEHGKSNGLVAGANALATFRLTDVRTGQPVTGLHPNAWISSRSSARVPNAAECKDKIASFMGGLLSTRPDIDLNSYLVLTINHDNTISIINPQLSFNITKLESLIVLPGAGADWILSRDNDFLYVTLPEQSAVAVINTVTKKIVQTIPLKGMKPRRILLEPGGSQVWVGLDDSPQIAVIDTKTNSLAGTVKVGDGLHNIAFVPEKHLAYVTNSKANTVSVIDTKKLVKIKDIDVGATPVPVAYSAASRLLYVASINGVAISAIDPATNRVVNTIPAEPGVVALRFAPGGRFGFVVNQIESKVSILDAATNKIVASAKVVKEPDQVVFTKGYAYIRGIGSEKFSLIELADFTKTTPAPVDIQGGQMPASALPAEIGVADMIAPTPEGNAVMIANNGDRMIYYYVEGMMAPMGTFSNYKRRPRALLLLDRSISEIAPGTYSAQIKLRRSGTFDVPLLIEQPRMHNCFQLVVGESPDGERERVGTSIAVEAMFKDQRFKAGEAVPLRFKITDATTKQPVTGLDDLRVLVFEPPGIWQQRQLGKEIGAGVYEVTQTFPRAGLFNVMVAVASRGVTFADLPFNAVQVFDSAPGREAKKAEVNGATKP
;
A
#
# COMPACT_ATOMS: atom_id res chain seq x y z
N MET A 1 27.21 -52.63 18.48
CA MET A 1 26.71 -53.14 19.78
C MET A 1 27.42 -52.43 20.91
N PRO A 2 26.78 -52.07 22.01
CA PRO A 2 25.35 -51.93 22.25
C PRO A 2 24.87 -50.50 22.68
N ASN A 3 23.64 -50.23 22.39
CA ASN A 3 22.55 -49.63 23.16
C ASN A 3 22.85 -49.04 24.56
N ARG A 4 22.40 -47.82 24.81
CA ARG A 4 21.68 -47.44 26.03
C ARG A 4 20.78 -46.20 25.80
N SER A 5 19.49 -46.46 25.80
CA SER A 5 18.37 -45.55 26.04
C SER A 5 18.45 -44.89 27.42
N LYS A 6 18.14 -43.60 27.56
CA LYS A 6 17.68 -43.04 28.83
C LYS A 6 16.48 -42.14 28.57
N SER A 7 15.35 -42.61 29.04
CA SER A 7 14.11 -41.92 29.28
C SER A 7 14.29 -40.85 30.37
N TRP A 8 13.68 -39.66 30.18
CA TRP A 8 13.46 -38.65 31.25
C TRP A 8 11.98 -38.51 31.51
N THR A 9 11.60 -38.94 32.71
CA THR A 9 10.27 -38.83 33.34
C THR A 9 9.99 -37.42 33.82
N ARG A 10 8.74 -37.03 33.63
CA ARG A 10 8.09 -35.83 34.22
C ARG A 10 8.12 -35.87 35.75
N GLN A 11 8.44 -34.76 36.41
CA GLN A 11 8.08 -34.52 37.78
C GLN A 11 7.18 -33.29 37.91
N PHE A 12 5.95 -33.56 38.35
CA PHE A 12 4.99 -32.60 38.87
C PHE A 12 5.41 -32.19 40.27
N TRP A 13 5.37 -30.89 40.55
CA TRP A 13 5.34 -30.39 41.94
C TRP A 13 4.01 -29.70 42.19
N THR A 14 3.22 -30.34 43.05
CA THR A 14 2.08 -29.77 43.79
C THR A 14 2.61 -29.13 45.06
N GLN A 15 2.24 -27.89 45.36
CA GLN A 15 2.28 -27.36 46.73
C GLN A 15 0.92 -26.81 47.11
N THR A 16 0.48 -27.38 48.21
CA THR A 16 -0.78 -27.22 48.90
C THR A 16 -0.85 -25.93 49.74
N ALA A 17 -2.06 -25.52 49.96
CA ALA A 17 -2.57 -24.37 50.70
C ALA A 17 -2.35 -24.40 52.20
N ARG A 18 -2.37 -23.21 52.83
CA ARG A 18 -2.88 -22.85 54.20
C ARG A 18 -2.96 -21.33 54.18
N GLY A 19 -4.06 -20.61 54.32
CA GLY A 19 -5.17 -20.77 55.25
C GLY A 19 -5.08 -19.65 56.29
N VAL A 20 -5.90 -18.59 56.18
CA VAL A 20 -6.43 -17.80 57.32
C VAL A 20 -7.60 -16.94 56.83
N LEU A 21 -8.79 -17.21 57.30
CA LEU A 21 -9.95 -16.34 57.55
C LEU A 21 -9.92 -16.03 59.06
N PRO A 22 -10.64 -15.06 59.66
CA PRO A 22 -11.91 -14.45 59.30
C PRO A 22 -12.04 -12.94 59.68
N ALA A 23 -13.12 -12.31 59.23
CA ALA A 23 -13.99 -11.50 60.10
C ALA A 23 -15.26 -11.07 59.35
N LEU A 24 -16.38 -11.61 59.86
CA LEU A 24 -17.74 -11.15 59.62
C LEU A 24 -17.95 -9.74 60.19
N PHE A 25 -18.67 -8.89 59.43
CA PHE A 25 -19.55 -7.89 60.04
C PHE A 25 -20.90 -7.90 59.31
N VAL A 26 -21.88 -8.35 60.04
CA VAL A 26 -23.31 -8.30 59.71
C VAL A 26 -23.83 -6.94 60.15
N CYS A 27 -24.52 -6.23 59.31
CA CYS A 27 -25.52 -5.24 59.71
C CYS A 27 -26.74 -5.33 58.82
N LEU A 28 -27.86 -5.58 59.51
CA LEU A 28 -29.21 -5.79 59.02
C LEU A 28 -29.98 -4.46 58.83
N LEU A 29 -30.96 -4.52 57.88
CA LEU A 29 -32.23 -3.79 57.81
C LEU A 29 -32.16 -2.31 57.38
N THR A 30 -32.92 -1.95 56.32
CA THR A 30 -34.38 -1.89 56.24
C THR A 30 -34.89 -1.77 54.78
N THR A 31 -35.98 -2.46 54.52
CA THR A 31 -36.79 -2.43 53.32
C THR A 31 -37.48 -1.08 53.14
N SER A 32 -37.41 -0.50 51.90
CA SER A 32 -38.44 0.39 51.40
C SER A 32 -38.64 0.12 49.92
N ILE A 33 -39.81 -0.40 49.60
CA ILE A 33 -40.32 -0.65 48.28
C ILE A 33 -40.74 0.69 47.68
N ALA A 34 -40.08 1.12 46.61
CA ALA A 34 -40.57 2.18 45.74
C ALA A 34 -40.59 1.66 44.31
N THR A 35 -41.74 1.45 43.78
CA THR A 35 -42.02 1.19 42.39
C THR A 35 -41.61 2.40 41.57
N ALA A 36 -40.58 2.26 40.73
CA ALA A 36 -40.24 3.25 39.71
C ALA A 36 -40.38 2.61 38.33
N GLN A 37 -41.19 3.23 37.53
CA GLN A 37 -41.43 2.92 36.12
C GLN A 37 -40.16 3.00 35.32
N ILE A 38 -39.99 2.01 34.45
CA ILE A 38 -38.91 1.94 33.47
C ILE A 38 -39.20 2.97 32.37
N GLY A 39 -38.54 4.08 32.39
CA GLY A 39 -38.46 5.04 31.28
C GLY A 39 -37.16 4.83 30.53
N GLY A 40 -37.23 4.34 29.29
CA GLY A 40 -36.06 4.22 28.41
C GLY A 40 -35.48 5.59 28.00
N PRO A 41 -34.20 5.65 27.62
CA PRO A 41 -33.56 6.91 27.26
C PRO A 41 -34.15 7.48 25.96
N ARG A 42 -34.79 8.63 26.08
CA ARG A 42 -35.23 9.44 24.93
C ARG A 42 -34.02 10.13 24.30
N THR A 43 -33.62 9.68 23.14
CA THR A 43 -32.77 10.43 22.23
C THR A 43 -33.49 11.71 21.81
N LYS A 44 -32.97 12.87 22.20
CA LYS A 44 -33.43 14.15 21.66
C LYS A 44 -32.83 14.32 20.27
N THR A 45 -33.59 13.92 19.25
CA THR A 45 -33.37 14.33 17.87
C THR A 45 -34.09 15.66 17.69
N SER A 46 -33.33 16.74 17.59
CA SER A 46 -33.88 18.03 17.15
C SER A 46 -34.05 17.97 15.63
N THR A 47 -35.24 17.62 15.17
CA THR A 47 -35.66 17.77 13.79
C THR A 47 -36.35 19.13 13.61
N ASN A 48 -35.62 20.12 13.10
CA ASN A 48 -36.25 21.24 12.44
C ASN A 48 -36.56 20.83 10.99
N ASN A 49 -37.82 20.53 10.78
CA ASN A 49 -38.39 20.16 9.49
C ASN A 49 -39.00 21.43 8.86
N LYS A 50 -38.22 22.17 8.07
CA LYS A 50 -38.76 23.09 7.06
C LYS A 50 -37.80 23.18 5.87
N ASP A 51 -38.37 23.04 4.71
CA ASP A 51 -37.83 23.20 3.36
C ASP A 51 -37.41 21.92 2.63
N ARG A 52 -38.40 21.22 2.12
CA ARG A 52 -38.29 20.36 0.95
C ARG A 52 -38.15 21.25 -0.28
N ASN A 53 -37.05 21.06 -1.03
CA ASN A 53 -36.68 21.66 -2.33
C ASN A 53 -35.61 22.78 -2.29
N ALA A 54 -34.51 22.56 -1.59
CA ALA A 54 -33.25 23.22 -1.96
C ALA A 54 -32.32 22.14 -2.50
N LYS A 55 -31.80 22.28 -3.72
CA LYS A 55 -30.64 21.54 -4.21
C LYS A 55 -29.54 21.75 -3.17
N ALA A 56 -29.23 20.71 -2.39
CA ALA A 56 -28.21 20.79 -1.36
C ALA A 56 -26.87 21.08 -2.04
N THR A 57 -26.34 22.27 -1.85
CA THR A 57 -24.96 22.59 -2.20
C THR A 57 -24.07 21.68 -1.35
N PRO A 58 -23.13 20.93 -1.95
CA PRO A 58 -22.27 20.03 -1.19
C PRO A 58 -21.46 20.84 -0.18
N ALA A 59 -21.62 20.54 1.09
CA ALA A 59 -20.82 21.16 2.14
C ALA A 59 -19.34 20.73 1.94
N GLY A 60 -18.41 21.65 2.07
CA GLY A 60 -16.98 21.39 1.93
C GLY A 60 -16.40 20.44 2.98
N SER A 61 -17.19 20.11 4.01
CA SER A 61 -16.85 19.13 5.05
C SER A 61 -18.10 18.49 5.64
N VAL A 62 -17.99 17.21 6.03
CA VAL A 62 -18.99 16.46 6.79
C VAL A 62 -18.38 16.13 8.14
N SER A 63 -19.11 16.32 9.23
CA SER A 63 -18.67 15.92 10.58
C SER A 63 -19.79 15.18 11.29
N GLN A 64 -19.47 14.03 11.90
CA GLN A 64 -20.39 13.19 12.67
C GLN A 64 -19.68 12.67 13.92
N ARG A 65 -20.41 12.53 15.02
CA ARG A 65 -19.88 12.06 16.30
C ARG A 65 -20.59 10.79 16.75
N PHE A 66 -19.82 9.85 17.27
CA PHE A 66 -20.26 8.60 17.86
C PHE A 66 -19.53 8.35 19.17
N GLU A 67 -20.25 7.89 20.21
CA GLU A 67 -19.66 7.59 21.52
C GLU A 67 -20.04 6.18 21.96
N LYS A 68 -19.03 5.42 22.37
CA LYS A 68 -19.20 4.08 22.93
C LYS A 68 -17.96 3.69 23.75
N GLU A 69 -18.14 2.85 24.78
CA GLU A 69 -17.05 2.33 25.63
C GLU A 69 -16.14 3.43 26.21
N GLY A 70 -16.68 4.61 26.47
CA GLY A 70 -15.92 5.75 26.99
C GLY A 70 -15.04 6.48 25.95
N ILE A 71 -15.13 6.12 24.69
CA ILE A 71 -14.43 6.77 23.59
C ILE A 71 -15.44 7.48 22.70
N ALA A 72 -15.15 8.74 22.41
CA ALA A 72 -15.83 9.51 21.38
C ALA A 72 -15.02 9.45 20.07
N VAL A 73 -15.68 9.21 18.96
CA VAL A 73 -15.12 9.25 17.61
C VAL A 73 -15.79 10.37 16.84
N ASP A 74 -15.02 11.39 16.51
CA ASP A 74 -15.45 12.44 15.59
C ASP A 74 -14.94 12.10 14.19
N PHE A 75 -15.84 11.70 13.32
CA PHE A 75 -15.58 11.43 11.91
C PHE A 75 -15.77 12.67 11.09
N SER A 76 -14.81 13.01 10.24
CA SER A 76 -14.93 14.10 9.28
C SER A 76 -14.29 13.73 7.95
N VAL A 77 -14.85 14.30 6.87
CA VAL A 77 -14.23 14.26 5.55
C VAL A 77 -14.11 15.68 5.06
N THR A 78 -12.92 16.07 4.66
CA THR A 78 -12.61 17.41 4.15
C THR A 78 -12.07 17.29 2.75
N ALA A 79 -12.63 18.02 1.80
CA ALA A 79 -12.12 18.05 0.43
C ALA A 79 -10.71 18.68 0.41
N SER A 80 -9.77 18.02 -0.23
CA SER A 80 -8.43 18.56 -0.46
C SER A 80 -8.49 19.64 -1.54
N PRO A 81 -7.67 20.71 -1.43
CA PRO A 81 -7.55 21.68 -2.50
C PRO A 81 -7.03 21.02 -3.79
N ASP A 82 -7.48 21.51 -4.94
CA ASP A 82 -6.94 21.15 -6.24
C ASP A 82 -5.53 21.74 -6.47
N GLU A 83 -4.95 21.47 -7.63
CA GLU A 83 -3.62 21.98 -8.02
C GLU A 83 -3.53 23.51 -8.03
N HIS A 84 -4.67 24.20 -8.05
CA HIS A 84 -4.79 25.67 -8.01
C HIS A 84 -5.17 26.21 -6.62
N GLY A 85 -5.21 25.35 -5.60
CA GLY A 85 -5.55 25.72 -4.23
C GLY A 85 -7.05 25.95 -4.00
N LYS A 86 -7.92 25.59 -4.95
CA LYS A 86 -9.37 25.73 -4.85
C LYS A 86 -10.00 24.41 -4.39
N SER A 87 -10.88 24.47 -3.42
CA SER A 87 -11.68 23.33 -3.01
C SER A 87 -13.07 23.39 -3.65
N ASN A 88 -13.40 22.38 -4.44
CA ASN A 88 -14.72 22.25 -5.08
C ASN A 88 -15.74 21.52 -4.17
N GLY A 89 -15.40 21.29 -2.91
CA GLY A 89 -16.22 20.52 -1.97
C GLY A 89 -16.10 19.00 -2.16
N LEU A 90 -16.96 18.26 -1.46
CA LEU A 90 -17.00 16.81 -1.55
C LEU A 90 -17.78 16.38 -2.80
N VAL A 91 -17.13 16.38 -3.94
CA VAL A 91 -17.71 16.03 -5.24
C VAL A 91 -16.98 14.86 -5.87
N ALA A 92 -17.64 14.19 -6.82
CA ALA A 92 -17.00 13.12 -7.58
C ALA A 92 -15.74 13.61 -8.31
N GLY A 93 -14.67 12.83 -8.29
CA GLY A 93 -13.35 13.22 -8.81
C GLY A 93 -12.44 13.93 -7.80
N ALA A 94 -12.98 14.52 -6.74
CA ALA A 94 -12.18 15.26 -5.74
C ALA A 94 -11.35 14.32 -4.86
N ASN A 95 -10.15 14.79 -4.49
CA ASN A 95 -9.39 14.23 -3.39
C ASN A 95 -9.93 14.76 -2.07
N ALA A 96 -9.94 13.94 -1.04
CA ALA A 96 -10.42 14.31 0.28
C ALA A 96 -9.61 13.61 1.38
N LEU A 97 -9.61 14.19 2.56
CA LEU A 97 -9.03 13.61 3.76
C LEU A 97 -10.15 13.08 4.65
N ALA A 98 -10.21 11.76 4.84
CA ALA A 98 -11.06 11.13 5.84
C ALA A 98 -10.33 11.12 7.18
N THR A 99 -10.95 11.64 8.23
CA THR A 99 -10.33 11.80 9.55
C THR A 99 -11.24 11.25 10.63
N PHE A 100 -10.66 10.45 11.53
CA PHE A 100 -11.28 9.95 12.75
C PHE A 100 -10.50 10.49 13.94
N ARG A 101 -11.12 11.36 14.73
CA ARG A 101 -10.52 11.87 15.96
C ARG A 101 -11.09 11.12 17.15
N LEU A 102 -10.22 10.47 17.92
CA LEU A 102 -10.57 9.64 19.05
C LEU A 102 -10.22 10.34 20.36
N THR A 103 -11.20 10.52 21.23
CA THR A 103 -11.04 11.19 22.54
C THR A 103 -11.68 10.34 23.64
N ASP A 104 -11.02 10.27 24.78
CA ASP A 104 -11.61 9.72 26.02
C ASP A 104 -12.69 10.68 26.53
N VAL A 105 -13.93 10.21 26.64
CA VAL A 105 -15.09 11.04 26.99
C VAL A 105 -14.97 11.65 28.39
N ARG A 106 -14.34 10.93 29.31
CA ARG A 106 -14.21 11.33 30.71
C ARG A 106 -13.11 12.37 30.91
N THR A 107 -11.97 12.23 30.19
CA THR A 107 -10.81 13.09 30.39
C THR A 107 -10.66 14.16 29.32
N GLY A 108 -11.33 14.01 28.18
CA GLY A 108 -11.14 14.84 27.00
C GLY A 108 -9.78 14.67 26.30
N GLN A 109 -8.95 13.72 26.77
CA GLN A 109 -7.64 13.49 26.22
C GLN A 109 -7.70 12.68 24.92
N PRO A 110 -6.77 12.87 23.97
CA PRO A 110 -6.69 12.07 22.76
C PRO A 110 -6.36 10.60 23.09
N VAL A 111 -7.02 9.67 22.41
CA VAL A 111 -6.73 8.23 22.52
C VAL A 111 -5.78 7.84 21.39
N THR A 112 -4.53 7.53 21.77
CA THR A 112 -3.43 7.27 20.84
C THR A 112 -3.12 5.78 20.73
N GLY A 113 -2.37 5.39 19.67
CA GLY A 113 -1.86 4.03 19.51
C GLY A 113 -2.93 2.99 19.15
N LEU A 114 -4.13 3.42 18.75
CA LEU A 114 -5.15 2.51 18.20
C LEU A 114 -4.94 2.29 16.70
N HIS A 115 -5.47 1.19 16.20
CA HIS A 115 -5.48 0.86 14.79
C HIS A 115 -6.94 0.76 14.31
N PRO A 116 -7.61 1.89 14.00
CA PRO A 116 -8.96 1.85 13.48
C PRO A 116 -8.98 1.26 12.07
N ASN A 117 -9.89 0.33 11.84
CA ASN A 117 -10.19 -0.20 10.51
C ASN A 117 -11.42 0.51 9.96
N ALA A 118 -11.37 0.99 8.72
CA ALA A 118 -12.52 1.61 8.10
C ALA A 118 -12.59 1.34 6.59
N TRP A 119 -13.79 1.48 6.07
CA TRP A 119 -14.13 1.27 4.66
C TRP A 119 -15.10 2.34 4.21
N ILE A 120 -15.16 2.59 2.91
CA ILE A 120 -16.21 3.43 2.30
C ILE A 120 -16.91 2.57 1.27
N SER A 121 -18.23 2.49 1.34
CA SER A 121 -18.99 1.71 0.37
C SER A 121 -20.32 2.37 0.03
N SER A 122 -20.69 2.29 -1.25
CA SER A 122 -21.95 2.80 -1.76
C SER A 122 -23.12 2.23 -0.99
N ARG A 123 -24.06 3.09 -0.62
CA ARG A 123 -25.28 2.70 0.04
C ARG A 123 -26.29 2.20 -0.99
N SER A 124 -26.80 0.99 -0.80
CA SER A 124 -27.82 0.38 -1.67
C SER A 124 -29.26 0.69 -1.23
N SER A 125 -29.45 1.13 0.03
CA SER A 125 -30.76 1.43 0.61
C SER A 125 -30.93 2.91 0.92
N ALA A 126 -32.18 3.42 0.92
CA ALA A 126 -32.46 4.80 1.25
C ALA A 126 -32.24 5.15 2.74
N ARG A 127 -32.19 4.14 3.64
CA ARG A 127 -32.01 4.35 5.09
C ARG A 127 -30.59 4.11 5.54
N VAL A 128 -30.23 4.74 6.66
CA VAL A 128 -28.96 4.50 7.35
C VAL A 128 -28.96 3.08 7.93
N PRO A 129 -27.89 2.29 7.78
CA PRO A 129 -27.77 0.98 8.41
C PRO A 129 -27.91 1.08 9.93
N ASN A 130 -28.64 0.17 10.54
CA ASN A 130 -28.64 0.03 11.99
C ASN A 130 -27.34 -0.65 12.49
N ALA A 131 -27.16 -0.76 13.80
CA ALA A 131 -25.93 -1.31 14.39
C ALA A 131 -25.68 -2.77 13.99
N ALA A 132 -26.70 -3.61 13.81
CA ALA A 132 -26.57 -4.99 13.39
C ALA A 132 -26.14 -5.07 11.91
N GLU A 133 -26.81 -4.34 11.04
CA GLU A 133 -26.48 -4.26 9.61
C GLU A 133 -25.07 -3.69 9.38
N CYS A 134 -24.65 -2.73 10.21
CA CYS A 134 -23.29 -2.18 10.19
C CYS A 134 -22.26 -3.26 10.58
N LYS A 135 -22.52 -4.05 11.63
CA LYS A 135 -21.69 -5.17 12.04
C LYS A 135 -21.55 -6.22 10.95
N ASP A 136 -22.67 -6.60 10.33
CA ASP A 136 -22.70 -7.59 9.26
C ASP A 136 -21.92 -7.10 8.02
N LYS A 137 -22.03 -5.82 7.70
CA LYS A 137 -21.27 -5.17 6.62
C LYS A 137 -19.78 -5.21 6.89
N ILE A 138 -19.33 -4.88 8.10
CA ILE A 138 -17.94 -4.99 8.53
C ILE A 138 -17.45 -6.44 8.42
N ALA A 139 -18.22 -7.40 8.94
CA ALA A 139 -17.87 -8.81 8.88
C ALA A 139 -17.72 -9.30 7.43
N SER A 140 -18.55 -8.82 6.50
CA SER A 140 -18.47 -9.17 5.09
C SER A 140 -17.20 -8.63 4.43
N PHE A 141 -16.74 -7.43 4.79
CA PHE A 141 -15.49 -6.86 4.29
C PHE A 141 -14.26 -7.60 4.85
N MET A 142 -14.25 -7.90 6.14
CA MET A 142 -13.20 -8.70 6.78
C MET A 142 -13.13 -10.13 6.25
N GLY A 143 -14.28 -10.73 5.92
CA GLY A 143 -14.37 -12.09 5.38
C GLY A 143 -13.91 -12.22 3.92
N GLY A 144 -13.59 -11.13 3.23
CA GLY A 144 -13.08 -11.14 1.86
C GLY A 144 -14.07 -11.73 0.82
N LEU A 145 -15.37 -11.70 1.09
CA LEU A 145 -16.39 -12.22 0.19
C LEU A 145 -16.44 -11.39 -1.11
N LEU A 146 -16.42 -12.06 -2.25
CA LEU A 146 -16.39 -11.44 -3.58
C LEU A 146 -17.56 -10.49 -3.88
N SER A 147 -18.72 -10.74 -3.27
CA SER A 147 -19.96 -9.99 -3.50
C SER A 147 -20.05 -8.68 -2.72
N THR A 148 -19.15 -8.43 -1.76
CA THR A 148 -19.26 -7.31 -0.84
C THR A 148 -17.91 -6.56 -0.71
N ARG A 149 -17.45 -5.97 -1.83
CA ARG A 149 -16.28 -5.11 -1.79
C ARG A 149 -16.64 -3.69 -1.41
N PRO A 150 -15.85 -3.03 -0.55
CA PRO A 150 -15.96 -1.60 -0.36
C PRO A 150 -15.51 -0.87 -1.64
N ASP A 151 -16.03 0.32 -1.89
CA ASP A 151 -15.54 1.20 -2.95
C ASP A 151 -14.12 1.69 -2.65
N ILE A 152 -13.82 1.92 -1.36
CA ILE A 152 -12.49 2.29 -0.86
C ILE A 152 -12.21 1.50 0.42
N ASP A 153 -11.07 0.83 0.46
CA ASP A 153 -10.54 0.17 1.66
C ASP A 153 -9.47 1.06 2.29
N LEU A 154 -9.72 1.50 3.51
CA LEU A 154 -8.83 2.39 4.27
C LEU A 154 -7.85 1.62 5.17
N ASN A 155 -7.67 0.32 4.95
CA ASN A 155 -6.82 -0.55 5.77
C ASN A 155 -5.68 -1.19 4.99
N SER A 156 -5.54 -0.82 3.71
CA SER A 156 -4.68 -1.54 2.80
C SER A 156 -3.49 -0.74 2.31
N TYR A 157 -2.44 -1.45 1.98
CA TYR A 157 -1.34 -0.96 1.17
C TYR A 157 -1.25 -1.75 -0.14
N LEU A 158 -0.61 -1.15 -1.13
CA LEU A 158 -0.35 -1.79 -2.41
C LEU A 158 1.13 -2.13 -2.52
N VAL A 159 1.42 -3.26 -3.11
CA VAL A 159 2.79 -3.70 -3.40
C VAL A 159 3.13 -3.30 -4.83
N LEU A 160 4.14 -2.49 -4.99
CA LEU A 160 4.63 -2.02 -6.27
C LEU A 160 5.96 -2.71 -6.58
N THR A 161 6.15 -3.15 -7.82
CA THR A 161 7.44 -3.67 -8.30
C THR A 161 7.85 -3.01 -9.60
N ILE A 162 9.06 -2.42 -9.66
CA ILE A 162 9.70 -2.14 -10.95
C ILE A 162 10.16 -3.48 -11.52
N ASN A 163 9.90 -3.71 -12.80
CA ASN A 163 10.26 -4.93 -13.49
C ASN A 163 11.34 -4.71 -14.55
N HIS A 164 12.04 -5.79 -14.93
CA HIS A 164 13.03 -5.75 -15.99
C HIS A 164 12.45 -5.49 -17.39
N ASP A 165 11.14 -5.69 -17.57
CA ASP A 165 10.43 -5.45 -18.84
C ASP A 165 9.85 -4.03 -18.95
N ASN A 166 10.44 -3.07 -18.25
CA ASN A 166 10.02 -1.66 -18.24
C ASN A 166 8.58 -1.46 -17.78
N THR A 167 8.11 -2.25 -16.84
CA THR A 167 6.78 -2.09 -16.27
C THR A 167 6.83 -1.91 -14.77
N ILE A 168 5.74 -1.35 -14.20
CA ILE A 168 5.48 -1.40 -12.76
C ILE A 168 4.23 -2.24 -12.55
N SER A 169 4.35 -3.34 -11.82
CA SER A 169 3.20 -4.10 -11.33
C SER A 169 2.68 -3.46 -10.05
N ILE A 170 1.36 -3.28 -9.94
CA ILE A 170 0.67 -2.86 -8.73
C ILE A 170 -0.19 -4.01 -8.26
N ILE A 171 0.14 -4.57 -7.10
CA ILE A 171 -0.46 -5.79 -6.55
C ILE A 171 -1.14 -5.43 -5.24
N ASN A 172 -2.39 -5.85 -5.08
CA ASN A 172 -3.14 -5.72 -3.84
C ASN A 172 -3.02 -7.03 -3.03
N PRO A 173 -2.29 -7.05 -1.91
CA PRO A 173 -2.07 -8.27 -1.14
C PRO A 173 -3.33 -8.81 -0.46
N GLN A 174 -4.33 -7.97 -0.21
CA GLN A 174 -5.55 -8.32 0.53
C GLN A 174 -6.61 -9.02 -0.32
N LEU A 175 -6.49 -9.04 -1.65
CA LEU A 175 -7.45 -9.73 -2.49
C LEU A 175 -7.38 -11.25 -2.26
N SER A 176 -8.55 -11.87 -2.07
CA SER A 176 -8.70 -13.31 -1.78
C SER A 176 -8.16 -14.22 -2.90
N PHE A 177 -7.94 -15.49 -2.60
CA PHE A 177 -7.29 -16.49 -3.46
C PHE A 177 -7.90 -16.65 -4.87
N ASN A 178 -9.16 -16.30 -5.05
CA ASN A 178 -9.90 -16.52 -6.30
C ASN A 178 -9.87 -15.34 -7.28
N ILE A 179 -9.09 -14.30 -7.01
CA ILE A 179 -9.03 -13.09 -7.84
C ILE A 179 -7.57 -12.76 -8.12
N THR A 180 -7.32 -12.25 -9.33
CA THR A 180 -6.01 -11.68 -9.62
C THR A 180 -5.70 -10.56 -8.64
N LYS A 181 -4.54 -10.64 -8.01
CA LYS A 181 -4.03 -9.60 -7.11
C LYS A 181 -3.41 -8.43 -7.89
N LEU A 182 -3.16 -8.61 -9.18
CA LEU A 182 -2.67 -7.54 -10.04
C LEU A 182 -3.79 -6.52 -10.28
N GLU A 183 -3.64 -5.37 -9.67
CA GLU A 183 -4.59 -4.27 -9.78
C GLU A 183 -4.33 -3.40 -11.01
N SER A 184 -3.06 -3.22 -11.36
CA SER A 184 -2.66 -2.44 -12.53
C SER A 184 -1.26 -2.80 -13.01
N LEU A 185 -1.00 -2.51 -14.26
CA LEU A 185 0.31 -2.58 -14.89
C LEU A 185 0.60 -1.26 -15.58
N ILE A 186 1.65 -0.57 -15.15
CA ILE A 186 2.08 0.69 -15.76
C ILE A 186 3.27 0.38 -16.68
N VAL A 187 3.18 0.79 -17.94
CA VAL A 187 4.29 0.68 -18.89
C VAL A 187 5.12 1.95 -18.81
N LEU A 188 6.41 1.80 -18.48
CA LEU A 188 7.37 2.89 -18.44
C LEU A 188 7.98 3.11 -19.85
N PRO A 189 8.39 4.35 -20.19
CA PRO A 189 9.09 4.63 -21.45
C PRO A 189 10.46 3.93 -21.56
N GLY A 190 11.00 3.46 -20.43
CA GLY A 190 12.27 2.75 -20.36
C GLY A 190 12.49 2.10 -19.00
N ALA A 191 13.67 1.54 -18.79
CA ALA A 191 14.01 0.84 -17.56
C ALA A 191 14.06 1.80 -16.36
N GLY A 192 13.22 1.56 -15.35
CA GLY A 192 13.26 2.27 -14.08
C GLY A 192 14.49 1.84 -13.25
N ALA A 193 15.21 2.80 -12.65
CA ALA A 193 16.38 2.51 -11.82
C ALA A 193 16.09 2.65 -10.32
N ASP A 194 15.48 3.76 -9.91
CA ASP A 194 15.12 4.06 -8.53
C ASP A 194 13.79 4.83 -8.48
N TRP A 195 13.16 4.90 -7.34
CA TRP A 195 11.87 5.54 -7.17
C TRP A 195 11.64 6.05 -5.76
N ILE A 196 10.75 7.04 -5.65
CA ILE A 196 10.32 7.59 -4.36
C ILE A 196 8.88 8.09 -4.45
N LEU A 197 8.12 7.90 -3.38
CA LEU A 197 6.79 8.49 -3.21
C LEU A 197 6.89 9.95 -2.76
N SER A 198 5.94 10.78 -3.18
CA SER A 198 5.68 12.05 -2.52
C SER A 198 5.22 11.82 -1.07
N ARG A 199 5.32 12.86 -0.23
CA ARG A 199 4.98 12.76 1.20
C ARG A 199 3.52 12.33 1.46
N ASP A 200 2.61 12.74 0.58
CA ASP A 200 1.18 12.40 0.61
C ASP A 200 0.84 11.08 -0.11
N ASN A 201 1.84 10.42 -0.67
CA ASN A 201 1.69 9.21 -1.49
C ASN A 201 0.87 9.40 -2.78
N ASP A 202 0.61 10.62 -3.22
CA ASP A 202 -0.18 10.88 -4.43
C ASP A 202 0.63 10.73 -5.72
N PHE A 203 1.95 10.96 -5.65
CA PHE A 203 2.85 10.81 -6.78
C PHE A 203 3.98 9.83 -6.48
N LEU A 204 4.33 9.07 -7.50
CA LEU A 204 5.52 8.22 -7.53
C LEU A 204 6.46 8.75 -8.61
N TYR A 205 7.69 9.09 -8.20
CA TYR A 205 8.75 9.55 -9.10
C TYR A 205 9.67 8.37 -9.40
N VAL A 206 9.93 8.12 -10.68
CA VAL A 206 10.76 7.00 -11.16
C VAL A 206 11.87 7.53 -12.06
N THR A 207 13.12 7.26 -11.72
CA THR A 207 14.26 7.61 -12.58
C THR A 207 14.35 6.68 -13.78
N LEU A 208 14.57 7.25 -14.94
CA LEU A 208 14.70 6.58 -16.23
C LEU A 208 16.05 6.97 -16.87
N PRO A 209 17.16 6.29 -16.52
CA PRO A 209 18.50 6.71 -16.94
C PRO A 209 18.68 6.78 -18.47
N GLU A 210 18.20 5.78 -19.19
CA GLU A 210 18.35 5.70 -20.65
C GLU A 210 17.49 6.75 -21.41
N GLN A 211 16.43 7.24 -20.78
CA GLN A 211 15.56 8.30 -21.29
C GLN A 211 15.98 9.69 -20.82
N SER A 212 17.02 9.77 -19.97
CA SER A 212 17.45 11.03 -19.34
C SER A 212 16.26 11.79 -18.73
N ALA A 213 15.42 11.11 -17.96
CA ALA A 213 14.17 11.67 -17.47
C ALA A 213 13.75 11.08 -16.12
N VAL A 214 12.81 11.76 -15.45
CA VAL A 214 12.06 11.24 -14.33
C VAL A 214 10.59 11.15 -14.72
N ALA A 215 10.00 9.96 -14.64
CA ALA A 215 8.56 9.78 -14.81
C ALA A 215 7.83 10.10 -13.51
N VAL A 216 6.75 10.87 -13.61
CA VAL A 216 5.82 11.17 -12.52
C VAL A 216 4.53 10.40 -12.74
N ILE A 217 4.21 9.55 -11.80
CA ILE A 217 3.06 8.65 -11.86
C ILE A 217 2.08 9.08 -10.76
N ASN A 218 0.84 9.34 -11.13
CA ASN A 218 -0.22 9.52 -10.16
C ASN A 218 -0.64 8.14 -9.62
N THR A 219 -0.47 7.92 -8.33
CA THR A 219 -0.67 6.62 -7.67
C THR A 219 -2.14 6.23 -7.56
N VAL A 220 -3.07 7.19 -7.62
CA VAL A 220 -4.51 6.96 -7.58
C VAL A 220 -5.03 6.52 -8.93
N THR A 221 -4.69 7.28 -10.00
CA THR A 221 -5.08 6.96 -11.37
C THR A 221 -4.21 5.87 -11.99
N LYS A 222 -3.03 5.60 -11.40
CA LYS A 222 -2.03 4.62 -11.87
C LYS A 222 -1.56 4.90 -13.30
N LYS A 223 -1.41 6.18 -13.62
CA LYS A 223 -0.97 6.66 -14.93
C LYS A 223 0.24 7.57 -14.80
N ILE A 224 1.11 7.55 -15.80
CA ILE A 224 2.16 8.55 -15.95
C ILE A 224 1.45 9.86 -16.33
N VAL A 225 1.60 10.88 -15.47
CA VAL A 225 1.00 12.20 -15.69
C VAL A 225 2.00 13.18 -16.28
N GLN A 226 3.30 12.93 -16.07
CA GLN A 226 4.36 13.79 -16.57
C GLN A 226 5.66 13.02 -16.73
N THR A 227 6.51 13.45 -17.63
CA THR A 227 7.90 13.02 -17.77
C THR A 227 8.77 14.28 -17.76
N ILE A 228 9.66 14.38 -16.76
CA ILE A 228 10.53 15.53 -16.55
C ILE A 228 11.87 15.26 -17.24
N PRO A 229 12.21 15.97 -18.33
CA PRO A 229 13.46 15.75 -19.07
C PRO A 229 14.66 16.33 -18.31
N LEU A 230 15.76 15.60 -18.29
CA LEU A 230 17.04 15.98 -17.65
C LEU A 230 18.18 16.19 -18.66
N LYS A 231 17.84 16.52 -19.91
CA LYS A 231 18.79 17.00 -20.95
C LYS A 231 20.03 16.12 -21.17
N GLY A 232 19.83 14.80 -21.33
CA GLY A 232 20.92 13.85 -21.63
C GLY A 232 21.72 13.37 -20.40
N MET A 233 21.36 13.82 -19.19
CA MET A 233 21.95 13.34 -17.94
C MET A 233 21.29 12.04 -17.50
N LYS A 234 22.02 11.16 -16.80
CA LYS A 234 21.53 9.85 -16.36
C LYS A 234 21.04 9.90 -14.91
N PRO A 235 19.72 10.09 -14.66
CA PRO A 235 19.18 10.03 -13.30
C PRO A 235 19.23 8.60 -12.77
N ARG A 236 19.75 8.42 -11.57
CA ARG A 236 19.84 7.09 -10.97
C ARG A 236 19.26 7.06 -9.57
N ARG A 237 19.93 7.61 -8.57
CA ARG A 237 19.42 7.68 -7.20
C ARG A 237 18.40 8.81 -7.08
N ILE A 238 17.30 8.54 -6.34
CA ILE A 238 16.26 9.54 -6.08
C ILE A 238 15.81 9.49 -4.62
N LEU A 239 15.70 10.66 -3.99
CA LEU A 239 15.26 10.79 -2.60
C LEU A 239 14.31 11.97 -2.43
N LEU A 240 13.38 11.83 -1.50
CA LEU A 240 12.51 12.93 -1.07
C LEU A 240 13.21 13.70 0.05
N GLU A 241 13.26 15.01 -0.08
CA GLU A 241 13.70 15.89 1.01
C GLU A 241 12.75 15.77 2.21
N PRO A 242 13.24 15.75 3.46
CA PRO A 242 12.41 15.49 4.65
C PRO A 242 11.19 16.39 4.84
N GLY A 243 11.22 17.62 4.30
CA GLY A 243 10.06 18.52 4.26
C GLY A 243 8.99 18.12 3.25
N GLY A 244 9.35 17.27 2.28
CA GLY A 244 8.45 16.77 1.25
C GLY A 244 8.24 17.71 0.07
N SER A 245 8.88 18.88 0.07
CA SER A 245 8.72 19.88 -0.99
C SER A 245 9.58 19.65 -2.22
N GLN A 246 10.62 18.81 -2.10
CA GLN A 246 11.61 18.59 -3.16
C GLN A 246 11.99 17.12 -3.29
N VAL A 247 12.14 16.67 -4.52
CA VAL A 247 12.73 15.38 -4.87
C VAL A 247 14.13 15.64 -5.45
N TRP A 248 15.14 15.00 -4.87
CA TRP A 248 16.53 15.15 -5.24
C TRP A 248 17.01 13.95 -6.03
N VAL A 249 17.67 14.19 -7.16
CA VAL A 249 18.06 13.16 -8.12
C VAL A 249 19.56 13.23 -8.37
N GLY A 250 20.26 12.14 -8.04
CA GLY A 250 21.67 11.96 -8.39
C GLY A 250 21.80 11.66 -9.89
N LEU A 251 22.68 12.37 -10.56
CA LEU A 251 22.91 12.27 -12.00
C LEU A 251 24.27 11.61 -12.22
N ASP A 252 24.25 10.29 -12.46
CA ASP A 252 25.49 9.56 -12.74
C ASP A 252 26.16 10.09 -14.00
N ASP A 253 27.48 10.05 -14.02
CA ASP A 253 28.32 10.60 -15.10
C ASP A 253 28.17 12.11 -15.35
N SER A 254 27.59 12.85 -14.40
CA SER A 254 27.49 14.31 -14.44
C SER A 254 27.85 14.90 -13.06
N PRO A 255 28.67 15.96 -12.98
CA PRO A 255 28.98 16.61 -11.70
C PRO A 255 27.82 17.50 -11.24
N GLN A 256 26.62 16.97 -11.23
CA GLN A 256 25.39 17.67 -10.88
C GLN A 256 24.39 16.74 -10.22
N ILE A 257 23.49 17.33 -9.45
CA ILE A 257 22.22 16.73 -9.04
C ILE A 257 21.07 17.58 -9.56
N ALA A 258 19.93 16.96 -9.83
CA ALA A 258 18.70 17.67 -10.18
C ALA A 258 17.77 17.74 -8.97
N VAL A 259 17.03 18.84 -8.85
CA VAL A 259 16.01 19.06 -7.83
C VAL A 259 14.69 19.32 -8.51
N ILE A 260 13.67 18.53 -8.16
CA ILE A 260 12.31 18.59 -8.67
C ILE A 260 11.43 19.15 -7.55
N ASP A 261 10.61 20.15 -7.87
CA ASP A 261 9.59 20.67 -6.99
C ASP A 261 8.37 19.74 -7.01
N THR A 262 7.93 19.28 -5.82
CA THR A 262 6.83 18.30 -5.70
C THR A 262 5.45 18.93 -5.91
N LYS A 263 5.33 20.24 -5.75
CA LYS A 263 4.07 20.95 -5.95
C LYS A 263 3.74 21.14 -7.43
N THR A 264 4.77 21.44 -8.23
CA THR A 264 4.61 21.67 -9.67
C THR A 264 4.99 20.47 -10.53
N ASN A 265 5.59 19.43 -9.92
CA ASN A 265 6.17 18.27 -10.60
C ASN A 265 7.15 18.67 -11.72
N SER A 266 7.92 19.73 -11.52
CA SER A 266 8.84 20.27 -12.52
C SER A 266 10.24 20.43 -11.97
N LEU A 267 11.23 20.50 -12.87
CA LEU A 267 12.61 20.75 -12.51
C LEU A 267 12.75 22.15 -11.90
N ALA A 268 13.05 22.21 -10.58
CA ALA A 268 13.35 23.45 -9.88
C ALA A 268 14.75 23.99 -10.21
N GLY A 269 15.71 23.10 -10.45
CA GLY A 269 17.06 23.48 -10.80
C GLY A 269 18.05 22.32 -10.73
N THR A 270 19.32 22.61 -11.01
CA THR A 270 20.43 21.69 -10.82
C THR A 270 21.49 22.33 -9.92
N VAL A 271 22.17 21.52 -9.14
CA VAL A 271 23.27 21.97 -8.28
C VAL A 271 24.56 21.27 -8.69
N LYS A 272 25.64 22.04 -8.91
CA LYS A 272 26.98 21.49 -9.20
C LYS A 272 27.54 20.79 -7.97
N VAL A 273 28.02 19.57 -8.15
CA VAL A 273 28.71 18.74 -7.14
C VAL A 273 30.04 18.24 -7.68
N GLY A 274 30.62 17.21 -7.12
CA GLY A 274 31.79 16.53 -7.71
C GLY A 274 31.36 15.45 -8.70
N ASP A 275 32.35 14.78 -9.31
CA ASP A 275 32.11 13.72 -10.29
C ASP A 275 31.85 12.36 -9.66
N GLY A 276 31.08 11.51 -10.37
CA GLY A 276 30.89 10.09 -10.08
C GLY A 276 29.47 9.69 -9.72
N LEU A 277 29.31 8.60 -8.99
CA LEU A 277 28.04 8.17 -8.45
C LEU A 277 27.63 9.04 -7.27
N HIS A 278 26.37 9.39 -7.20
CA HIS A 278 25.83 10.26 -6.18
C HIS A 278 24.83 9.51 -5.29
N ASN A 279 25.10 9.47 -3.99
CA ASN A 279 24.11 9.16 -2.98
C ASN A 279 23.89 10.40 -2.11
N ILE A 280 22.74 10.51 -1.48
CA ILE A 280 22.28 11.73 -0.80
C ILE A 280 21.83 11.38 0.61
N ALA A 281 22.22 12.20 1.57
CA ALA A 281 21.66 12.17 2.91
C ALA A 281 21.30 13.59 3.35
N PHE A 282 20.21 13.72 4.06
CA PHE A 282 19.71 15.00 4.58
C PHE A 282 20.01 15.14 6.07
N VAL A 283 20.28 16.37 6.49
CA VAL A 283 20.32 16.79 7.90
C VAL A 283 19.19 17.82 8.09
N PRO A 284 17.99 17.36 8.45
CA PRO A 284 16.78 18.18 8.39
C PRO A 284 16.84 19.44 9.24
N GLU A 285 17.38 19.33 10.45
CA GLU A 285 17.47 20.43 11.41
C GLU A 285 18.42 21.56 10.98
N LYS A 286 19.27 21.28 10.00
CA LYS A 286 20.21 22.28 9.44
C LYS A 286 19.84 22.71 8.03
N HIS A 287 18.83 22.12 7.42
CA HIS A 287 18.49 22.30 6.01
C HIS A 287 19.69 22.04 5.08
N LEU A 288 20.44 20.99 5.36
CA LEU A 288 21.59 20.58 4.58
C LEU A 288 21.37 19.23 3.90
N ALA A 289 21.85 19.11 2.69
CA ALA A 289 22.02 17.85 1.97
C ALA A 289 23.52 17.57 1.77
N TYR A 290 23.90 16.32 1.92
CA TYR A 290 25.26 15.82 1.69
C TYR A 290 25.22 14.83 0.54
N VAL A 291 25.97 15.13 -0.51
CA VAL A 291 26.00 14.35 -1.76
C VAL A 291 27.39 13.75 -1.93
N THR A 292 27.48 12.44 -2.00
CA THR A 292 28.74 11.74 -2.27
C THR A 292 29.13 11.90 -3.74
N ASN A 293 30.41 12.02 -4.01
CA ASN A 293 31.02 12.18 -5.34
C ASN A 293 32.09 11.10 -5.49
N SER A 294 31.68 9.94 -6.01
CA SER A 294 32.51 8.73 -5.92
C SER A 294 33.84 8.82 -6.68
N LYS A 295 33.89 9.52 -7.81
CA LYS A 295 35.12 9.72 -8.58
C LYS A 295 35.97 10.86 -8.02
N ALA A 296 35.34 11.86 -7.41
CA ALA A 296 36.06 13.01 -6.83
C ALA A 296 36.56 12.74 -5.41
N ASN A 297 36.15 11.63 -4.77
CA ASN A 297 36.52 11.29 -3.38
C ASN A 297 36.07 12.33 -2.36
N THR A 298 34.98 13.04 -2.63
CA THR A 298 34.45 14.12 -1.80
C THR A 298 32.99 13.92 -1.47
N VAL A 299 32.53 14.72 -0.52
CA VAL A 299 31.10 14.92 -0.23
C VAL A 299 30.78 16.40 -0.38
N SER A 300 29.87 16.75 -1.27
CA SER A 300 29.37 18.12 -1.43
C SER A 300 28.32 18.43 -0.38
N VAL A 301 28.46 19.56 0.30
CA VAL A 301 27.50 20.10 1.26
C VAL A 301 26.65 21.16 0.56
N ILE A 302 25.32 21.02 0.62
CA ILE A 302 24.39 21.87 -0.12
C ILE A 302 23.33 22.41 0.84
N ASP A 303 23.04 23.71 0.75
CA ASP A 303 21.89 24.36 1.38
C ASP A 303 20.63 23.98 0.59
N THR A 304 19.68 23.25 1.23
CA THR A 304 18.49 22.74 0.56
C THR A 304 17.46 23.81 0.23
N LYS A 305 17.49 24.96 0.93
CA LYS A 305 16.60 26.09 0.67
C LYS A 305 17.07 26.96 -0.49
N LYS A 306 18.39 27.19 -0.56
CA LYS A 306 19.00 28.05 -1.57
C LYS A 306 19.40 27.31 -2.82
N LEU A 307 19.51 25.99 -2.75
CA LEU A 307 20.04 25.10 -3.81
C LEU A 307 21.45 25.50 -4.23
N VAL A 308 22.31 25.80 -3.25
CA VAL A 308 23.68 26.24 -3.48
C VAL A 308 24.65 25.34 -2.73
N LYS A 309 25.71 24.90 -3.42
CA LYS A 309 26.81 24.18 -2.80
C LYS A 309 27.59 25.11 -1.89
N ILE A 310 27.78 24.70 -0.63
CA ILE A 310 28.53 25.43 0.38
C ILE A 310 30.04 25.13 0.25
N LYS A 311 30.37 23.82 0.19
CA LYS A 311 31.74 23.34 0.07
C LYS A 311 31.79 21.86 -0.29
N ASP A 312 32.97 21.36 -0.62
CA ASP A 312 33.29 19.95 -0.69
C ASP A 312 34.13 19.55 0.54
N ILE A 313 33.95 18.31 1.01
CA ILE A 313 34.68 17.70 2.12
C ILE A 313 35.41 16.47 1.58
N ASP A 314 36.72 16.42 1.74
CA ASP A 314 37.49 15.23 1.37
C ASP A 314 37.17 14.07 2.31
N VAL A 315 36.95 12.88 1.73
CA VAL A 315 36.64 11.63 2.42
C VAL A 315 37.43 10.48 1.78
N GLY A 316 37.21 9.26 2.23
CA GLY A 316 37.90 8.10 1.66
C GLY A 316 37.56 7.84 0.18
N ALA A 317 38.34 6.97 -0.47
CA ALA A 317 38.26 6.66 -1.89
C ALA A 317 36.91 6.02 -2.27
N THR A 318 36.30 6.51 -3.34
CA THR A 318 35.03 6.02 -3.88
C THR A 318 33.88 6.05 -2.84
N PRO A 319 33.57 7.21 -2.24
CA PRO A 319 32.46 7.33 -1.30
C PRO A 319 31.12 7.12 -2.01
N VAL A 320 30.29 6.20 -1.51
CA VAL A 320 28.94 5.97 -2.02
C VAL A 320 27.92 5.86 -0.88
N PRO A 321 28.03 4.92 0.09
CA PRO A 321 27.08 4.89 1.19
C PRO A 321 27.21 6.11 2.09
N VAL A 322 26.09 6.78 2.34
CA VAL A 322 26.02 7.92 3.25
C VAL A 322 24.75 7.85 4.07
N ALA A 323 24.87 8.07 5.38
CA ALA A 323 23.74 8.05 6.29
C ALA A 323 23.92 9.06 7.43
N TYR A 324 22.82 9.69 7.84
CA TYR A 324 22.77 10.57 9.00
C TYR A 324 22.26 9.82 10.22
N SER A 325 22.94 9.95 11.35
CA SER A 325 22.49 9.46 12.66
C SER A 325 21.88 10.60 13.46
N ALA A 326 20.58 10.53 13.70
CA ALA A 326 19.91 11.50 14.57
C ALA A 326 20.36 11.40 16.04
N ALA A 327 20.83 10.23 16.47
CA ALA A 327 21.31 10.01 17.83
C ALA A 327 22.65 10.73 18.12
N SER A 328 23.62 10.59 17.22
CA SER A 328 24.92 11.28 17.35
C SER A 328 24.94 12.67 16.71
N ARG A 329 23.96 12.97 15.85
CA ARG A 329 23.93 14.16 14.99
C ARG A 329 25.11 14.27 14.04
N LEU A 330 25.71 13.14 13.67
CA LEU A 330 26.80 13.03 12.72
C LEU A 330 26.33 12.36 11.44
N LEU A 331 26.99 12.73 10.34
CA LEU A 331 26.86 12.08 9.05
C LEU A 331 28.01 11.07 8.89
N TYR A 332 27.70 9.88 8.42
CA TYR A 332 28.68 8.83 8.17
C TYR A 332 28.76 8.52 6.69
N VAL A 333 29.97 8.54 6.16
CA VAL A 333 30.26 8.27 4.75
C VAL A 333 31.19 7.08 4.66
N ALA A 334 30.74 6.01 4.06
CA ALA A 334 31.57 4.83 3.80
C ALA A 334 32.08 4.83 2.37
N SER A 335 33.19 4.15 2.16
CA SER A 335 33.87 4.07 0.88
C SER A 335 33.85 2.63 0.36
N ILE A 336 33.53 2.43 -0.93
CA ILE A 336 33.54 1.09 -1.55
C ILE A 336 34.96 0.53 -1.62
N ASN A 337 35.90 1.37 -2.06
CA ASN A 337 37.32 0.98 -2.23
C ASN A 337 38.24 1.52 -1.10
N GLY A 338 37.63 2.21 -0.12
CA GLY A 338 38.39 2.76 1.00
C GLY A 338 38.41 1.83 2.21
N VAL A 339 39.30 2.17 3.16
CA VAL A 339 39.52 1.39 4.38
C VAL A 339 38.93 2.06 5.62
N ALA A 340 38.03 3.02 5.44
CA ALA A 340 37.47 3.77 6.55
C ALA A 340 36.07 4.33 6.26
N ILE A 341 35.38 4.63 7.34
CA ILE A 341 34.12 5.41 7.37
C ILE A 341 34.45 6.77 7.97
N SER A 342 34.15 7.84 7.24
CA SER A 342 34.32 9.22 7.71
C SER A 342 33.08 9.68 8.46
N ALA A 343 33.24 10.13 9.72
CA ALA A 343 32.19 10.79 10.47
C ALA A 343 32.34 12.30 10.34
N ILE A 344 31.30 12.96 9.83
CA ILE A 344 31.26 14.40 9.53
C ILE A 344 30.32 15.07 10.52
N ASP A 345 30.76 16.16 11.12
CA ASP A 345 29.92 17.03 11.94
C ASP A 345 29.23 18.08 11.06
N PRO A 346 27.89 18.07 10.96
CA PRO A 346 27.12 19.04 10.19
C PRO A 346 27.15 20.47 10.77
N ALA A 347 27.62 20.67 11.99
CA ALA A 347 27.77 22.01 12.55
C ALA A 347 29.01 22.72 11.99
N THR A 348 30.09 21.98 11.77
CA THR A 348 31.37 22.49 11.29
C THR A 348 31.66 22.14 9.84
N ASN A 349 30.92 21.19 9.28
CA ASN A 349 31.17 20.61 7.95
C ASN A 349 32.61 20.07 7.83
N ARG A 350 33.06 19.33 8.85
CA ARG A 350 34.41 18.73 8.88
C ARG A 350 34.30 17.25 9.30
N VAL A 351 35.24 16.45 8.82
CA VAL A 351 35.49 15.11 9.34
C VAL A 351 35.99 15.23 10.76
N VAL A 352 35.27 14.66 11.72
CA VAL A 352 35.61 14.68 13.16
C VAL A 352 36.16 13.35 13.65
N ASN A 353 35.86 12.27 12.91
CA ASN A 353 36.40 10.95 13.22
C ASN A 353 36.55 10.12 11.93
N THR A 354 37.51 9.19 11.95
CA THR A 354 37.72 8.20 10.88
C THR A 354 37.71 6.82 11.51
N ILE A 355 36.78 6.00 11.11
CA ILE A 355 36.50 4.68 11.69
C ILE A 355 37.04 3.64 10.72
N PRO A 356 37.97 2.75 11.14
CA PRO A 356 38.50 1.70 10.28
C PRO A 356 37.37 0.79 9.75
N ALA A 357 37.39 0.48 8.47
CA ALA A 357 36.48 -0.41 7.80
C ALA A 357 37.23 -1.18 6.70
N GLU A 358 36.67 -2.30 6.25
CA GLU A 358 37.22 -3.06 5.13
C GLU A 358 36.62 -2.58 3.81
N PRO A 359 37.37 -2.65 2.69
CA PRO A 359 36.84 -2.36 1.36
C PRO A 359 35.63 -3.24 1.03
N GLY A 360 34.70 -2.74 0.21
CA GLY A 360 33.51 -3.48 -0.19
C GLY A 360 32.22 -3.04 0.50
N VAL A 361 32.22 -1.91 1.21
CA VAL A 361 31.00 -1.38 1.84
C VAL A 361 30.09 -0.80 0.77
N VAL A 362 28.89 -1.39 0.60
CA VAL A 362 27.89 -1.01 -0.41
C VAL A 362 26.64 -0.37 0.19
N ALA A 363 26.37 -0.59 1.47
CA ALA A 363 25.26 0.04 2.17
C ALA A 363 25.63 0.40 3.61
N LEU A 364 25.07 1.51 4.07
CA LEU A 364 25.13 1.98 5.46
C LEU A 364 23.78 2.56 5.82
N ARG A 365 23.09 1.96 6.78
CA ARG A 365 21.82 2.45 7.29
C ARG A 365 21.75 2.31 8.81
N PHE A 366 21.10 3.27 9.45
CA PHE A 366 20.88 3.23 10.89
C PHE A 366 19.58 2.51 11.23
N ALA A 367 19.64 1.63 12.25
CA ALA A 367 18.48 1.02 12.86
C ALA A 367 17.57 2.09 13.51
N PRO A 368 16.30 1.78 13.80
CA PRO A 368 15.42 2.67 14.54
C PRO A 368 16.10 3.21 15.80
N GLY A 369 15.90 4.50 16.09
CA GLY A 369 16.62 5.18 17.17
C GLY A 369 17.97 5.78 16.77
N GLY A 370 18.55 5.41 15.63
CA GLY A 370 19.72 6.08 15.03
C GLY A 370 21.05 5.80 15.69
N ARG A 371 21.14 4.95 16.74
CA ARG A 371 22.40 4.65 17.44
C ARG A 371 23.26 3.64 16.67
N PHE A 372 22.70 2.52 16.25
CA PHE A 372 23.43 1.45 15.60
C PHE A 372 23.31 1.52 14.08
N GLY A 373 24.45 1.76 13.40
CA GLY A 373 24.57 1.74 11.94
C GLY A 373 25.01 0.37 11.46
N PHE A 374 24.27 -0.18 10.50
CA PHE A 374 24.60 -1.45 9.83
C PHE A 374 25.43 -1.14 8.58
N VAL A 375 26.67 -1.53 8.63
CA VAL A 375 27.68 -1.36 7.56
C VAL A 375 27.75 -2.67 6.79
N VAL A 376 27.17 -2.71 5.59
CA VAL A 376 27.06 -3.92 4.76
C VAL A 376 28.26 -4.00 3.83
N ASN A 377 29.08 -5.04 4.00
CA ASN A 377 30.24 -5.31 3.17
C ASN A 377 29.94 -6.49 2.23
N GLN A 378 29.86 -6.19 0.94
CA GLN A 378 29.51 -7.15 -0.09
C GLN A 378 30.63 -8.18 -0.34
N ILE A 379 31.87 -7.72 -0.37
CA ILE A 379 33.03 -8.55 -0.68
C ILE A 379 33.24 -9.60 0.42
N GLU A 380 33.18 -9.17 1.67
CA GLU A 380 33.41 -10.00 2.84
C GLU A 380 32.19 -10.81 3.28
N SER A 381 31.03 -10.61 2.63
CA SER A 381 29.75 -11.20 3.04
C SER A 381 29.51 -10.99 4.55
N LYS A 382 29.62 -9.74 4.98
CA LYS A 382 29.66 -9.34 6.39
C LYS A 382 28.81 -8.10 6.64
N VAL A 383 28.23 -8.03 7.80
CA VAL A 383 27.72 -6.78 8.36
C VAL A 383 28.53 -6.40 9.60
N SER A 384 28.93 -5.13 9.69
CA SER A 384 29.57 -4.56 10.87
C SER A 384 28.63 -3.56 11.51
N ILE A 385 28.58 -3.54 12.84
CA ILE A 385 27.71 -2.66 13.62
C ILE A 385 28.53 -1.47 14.12
N LEU A 386 28.19 -0.31 13.61
CA LEU A 386 28.74 0.98 14.03
C LEU A 386 27.92 1.55 15.18
N ASP A 387 28.50 1.76 16.34
CA ASP A 387 27.87 2.52 17.42
C ASP A 387 28.16 4.01 17.24
N ALA A 388 27.14 4.77 16.89
CA ALA A 388 27.23 6.21 16.67
C ALA A 388 27.50 7.01 17.96
N ALA A 389 27.26 6.44 19.14
CA ALA A 389 27.58 7.08 20.41
C ALA A 389 29.08 7.10 20.70
N THR A 390 29.82 6.10 20.20
CA THR A 390 31.26 5.94 20.44
C THR A 390 32.10 6.15 19.18
N ASN A 391 31.48 6.21 18.01
CA ASN A 391 32.11 6.25 16.68
C ASN A 391 33.08 5.07 16.46
N LYS A 392 32.64 3.85 16.83
CA LYS A 392 33.43 2.62 16.69
C LYS A 392 32.58 1.48 16.11
N ILE A 393 33.24 0.58 15.38
CA ILE A 393 32.65 -0.74 15.10
C ILE A 393 32.69 -1.54 16.40
N VAL A 394 31.54 -1.92 16.92
CA VAL A 394 31.38 -2.64 18.20
C VAL A 394 31.16 -4.13 18.01
N ALA A 395 30.65 -4.55 16.85
CA ALA A 395 30.39 -5.94 16.55
C ALA A 395 30.39 -6.17 15.04
N SER A 396 30.52 -7.41 14.62
CA SER A 396 30.31 -7.83 13.23
C SER A 396 29.88 -9.29 13.14
N ALA A 397 29.21 -9.64 12.06
CA ALA A 397 28.79 -11.00 11.79
C ALA A 397 28.82 -11.30 10.28
N LYS A 398 29.08 -12.57 9.93
CA LYS A 398 28.90 -13.07 8.57
C LYS A 398 27.40 -13.18 8.29
N VAL A 399 27.01 -12.84 7.08
CA VAL A 399 25.65 -12.84 6.59
C VAL A 399 25.59 -13.56 5.23
N VAL A 400 24.43 -13.56 4.59
CA VAL A 400 24.26 -14.15 3.25
C VAL A 400 25.29 -13.62 2.26
N LYS A 401 25.56 -14.43 1.22
CA LYS A 401 26.54 -14.11 0.18
C LYS A 401 26.18 -12.83 -0.58
N GLU A 402 27.20 -12.00 -0.83
CA GLU A 402 27.09 -10.76 -1.59
C GLU A 402 25.96 -9.85 -1.10
N PRO A 403 25.96 -9.48 0.22
CA PRO A 403 24.91 -8.63 0.78
C PRO A 403 24.93 -7.25 0.12
N ASP A 404 23.76 -6.71 -0.18
CA ASP A 404 23.61 -5.43 -0.90
C ASP A 404 22.67 -4.43 -0.21
N GLN A 405 21.74 -4.91 0.59
CA GLN A 405 20.69 -4.10 1.21
C GLN A 405 20.44 -4.51 2.65
N VAL A 406 20.09 -3.53 3.48
CA VAL A 406 19.59 -3.73 4.84
C VAL A 406 18.36 -2.86 5.06
N VAL A 407 17.29 -3.44 5.60
CA VAL A 407 16.09 -2.72 6.05
C VAL A 407 15.72 -3.16 7.47
N PHE A 408 14.89 -2.38 8.13
CA PHE A 408 14.54 -2.60 9.53
C PHE A 408 13.04 -2.67 9.73
N THR A 409 12.62 -3.57 10.61
CA THR A 409 11.37 -3.49 11.34
C THR A 409 11.64 -2.95 12.75
N LYS A 410 10.65 -2.99 13.64
CA LYS A 410 10.83 -2.52 15.02
C LYS A 410 11.84 -3.36 15.80
N GLY A 411 11.88 -4.67 15.55
CA GLY A 411 12.72 -5.62 16.30
C GLY A 411 13.87 -6.24 15.52
N TYR A 412 13.94 -6.09 14.20
CA TYR A 412 14.88 -6.85 13.38
C TYR A 412 15.49 -6.05 12.24
N ALA A 413 16.73 -6.42 11.88
CA ALA A 413 17.39 -6.05 10.64
C ALA A 413 17.31 -7.21 9.65
N TYR A 414 16.95 -6.92 8.41
CA TYR A 414 16.87 -7.85 7.29
C TYR A 414 17.92 -7.49 6.26
N ILE A 415 18.84 -8.42 5.99
CA ILE A 415 19.97 -8.21 5.08
C ILE A 415 19.80 -9.13 3.90
N ARG A 416 19.63 -8.55 2.72
CA ARG A 416 19.52 -9.26 1.45
C ARG A 416 20.88 -9.39 0.79
N GLY A 417 21.11 -10.50 0.05
CA GLY A 417 22.27 -10.67 -0.81
C GLY A 417 21.89 -10.93 -2.27
N ILE A 418 22.62 -10.34 -3.20
CA ILE A 418 22.38 -10.51 -4.63
C ILE A 418 22.64 -11.97 -5.05
N GLY A 419 23.66 -12.58 -4.49
CA GLY A 419 24.09 -13.95 -4.81
C GLY A 419 23.46 -15.04 -3.93
N SER A 420 22.30 -14.79 -3.32
CA SER A 420 21.68 -15.71 -2.38
C SER A 420 20.17 -15.82 -2.58
N GLU A 421 19.65 -17.06 -2.45
CA GLU A 421 18.21 -17.32 -2.30
C GLU A 421 17.72 -17.06 -0.88
N LYS A 422 18.64 -16.76 0.05
CA LYS A 422 18.35 -16.46 1.45
C LYS A 422 18.56 -14.99 1.75
N PHE A 423 18.02 -14.54 2.85
CA PHE A 423 18.36 -13.28 3.52
C PHE A 423 18.71 -13.57 4.97
N SER A 424 19.57 -12.73 5.57
CA SER A 424 19.93 -12.85 6.99
C SER A 424 19.06 -11.94 7.84
N LEU A 425 18.56 -12.49 8.95
CA LEU A 425 17.78 -11.81 9.98
C LEU A 425 18.65 -11.61 11.21
N ILE A 426 18.71 -10.40 11.75
CA ILE A 426 19.42 -10.07 13.00
C ILE A 426 18.45 -9.36 13.92
N GLU A 427 18.26 -9.88 15.14
CA GLU A 427 17.49 -9.23 16.19
C GLU A 427 18.20 -7.93 16.63
N LEU A 428 17.45 -6.83 16.73
CA LEU A 428 17.97 -5.54 17.19
C LEU A 428 18.12 -5.56 18.70
N ALA A 429 19.33 -5.33 19.17
CA ALA A 429 19.70 -5.37 20.58
C ALA A 429 20.74 -4.29 20.91
N ASP A 430 21.16 -4.21 22.15
CA ASP A 430 22.32 -3.40 22.56
C ASP A 430 23.61 -4.16 22.19
N PHE A 431 24.09 -3.90 20.97
CA PHE A 431 25.29 -4.53 20.42
C PHE A 431 26.60 -4.16 21.13
N THR A 432 26.57 -3.31 22.15
CA THR A 432 27.71 -3.11 23.06
C THR A 432 27.82 -4.23 24.10
N LYS A 433 26.73 -5.01 24.31
CA LYS A 433 26.63 -6.09 25.28
C LYS A 433 26.41 -7.46 24.64
N THR A 434 25.88 -7.50 23.43
CA THR A 434 25.54 -8.72 22.72
C THR A 434 26.20 -8.76 21.35
N THR A 435 26.55 -9.96 20.89
CA THR A 435 27.06 -10.19 19.55
C THR A 435 25.88 -10.46 18.60
N PRO A 436 25.83 -9.88 17.40
CA PRO A 436 24.80 -10.16 16.42
C PRO A 436 24.83 -11.63 16.02
N ALA A 437 23.69 -12.31 16.06
CA ALA A 437 23.50 -13.71 15.69
C ALA A 437 22.59 -13.80 14.47
N PRO A 438 23.15 -13.75 13.26
CA PRO A 438 22.36 -13.83 12.03
C PRO A 438 21.69 -15.21 11.89
N VAL A 439 20.44 -15.20 11.46
CA VAL A 439 19.69 -16.39 11.07
C VAL A 439 19.34 -16.26 9.59
N ASP A 440 19.79 -17.22 8.79
CA ASP A 440 19.50 -17.24 7.35
C ASP A 440 18.16 -17.88 7.06
N ILE A 441 17.29 -17.14 6.40
CA ILE A 441 15.93 -17.53 6.06
C ILE A 441 15.79 -17.63 4.54
N GLN A 442 15.09 -18.67 4.06
CA GLN A 442 14.84 -18.89 2.64
C GLN A 442 13.96 -17.76 2.07
N GLY A 443 14.46 -17.00 1.10
CA GLY A 443 13.78 -15.86 0.46
C GLY A 443 13.35 -16.12 -0.99
N GLY A 444 13.12 -17.38 -1.37
CA GLY A 444 12.72 -17.79 -2.71
C GLY A 444 13.73 -18.72 -3.39
N GLN A 445 13.87 -18.62 -4.71
CA GLN A 445 14.82 -19.40 -5.49
C GLN A 445 16.08 -18.59 -5.84
N MET A 446 17.19 -19.29 -6.09
CA MET A 446 18.42 -18.67 -6.55
C MET A 446 18.16 -17.84 -7.81
N PRO A 447 18.60 -16.58 -7.86
CA PRO A 447 18.56 -15.80 -9.09
C PRO A 447 19.38 -16.46 -10.19
N ALA A 448 18.89 -16.38 -11.42
CA ALA A 448 19.66 -16.90 -12.56
C ALA A 448 21.01 -16.17 -12.66
N SER A 449 22.10 -16.93 -12.70
CA SER A 449 23.49 -16.44 -12.68
C SER A 449 23.89 -15.53 -13.85
N ALA A 450 23.04 -15.39 -14.86
CA ALA A 450 23.29 -14.61 -16.09
C ALA A 450 22.87 -13.13 -16.01
N LEU A 451 22.41 -12.65 -14.85
CA LEU A 451 22.11 -11.23 -14.70
C LEU A 451 23.40 -10.48 -14.36
N PRO A 452 23.73 -9.38 -15.07
CA PRO A 452 24.79 -8.51 -14.64
C PRO A 452 24.60 -8.16 -13.16
N ALA A 453 25.68 -8.23 -12.38
CA ALA A 453 25.67 -7.74 -11.01
C ALA A 453 25.54 -6.22 -11.01
N GLU A 454 24.40 -5.69 -11.39
CA GLU A 454 24.07 -4.30 -11.15
C GLU A 454 23.89 -4.14 -9.66
N ILE A 455 24.68 -3.28 -9.04
CA ILE A 455 24.39 -2.81 -7.68
C ILE A 455 23.00 -2.19 -7.76
N GLY A 456 22.02 -2.88 -7.19
CA GLY A 456 20.64 -2.42 -7.18
C GLY A 456 20.57 -1.07 -6.47
N VAL A 457 20.04 -0.06 -7.13
CA VAL A 457 19.87 1.26 -6.52
C VAL A 457 18.64 1.26 -5.62
N ALA A 458 17.54 0.74 -6.15
CA ALA A 458 16.29 0.61 -5.41
C ALA A 458 16.23 -0.69 -4.59
N ASP A 459 15.53 -0.62 -3.48
CA ASP A 459 15.40 -1.77 -2.57
C ASP A 459 14.48 -2.86 -3.15
N MET A 460 14.83 -4.11 -2.94
CA MET A 460 14.00 -5.29 -3.24
C MET A 460 13.34 -5.88 -1.99
N ILE A 461 13.56 -5.25 -0.85
CA ILE A 461 12.97 -5.60 0.43
C ILE A 461 12.41 -4.33 1.06
N ALA A 462 11.18 -4.38 1.54
CA ALA A 462 10.50 -3.24 2.15
C ALA A 462 9.77 -3.65 3.42
N PRO A 463 9.91 -2.88 4.52
CA PRO A 463 9.10 -3.10 5.72
C PRO A 463 7.65 -2.72 5.44
N THR A 464 6.72 -3.45 6.09
CA THR A 464 5.30 -3.12 5.99
C THR A 464 4.94 -1.91 6.85
N PRO A 465 3.83 -1.21 6.56
CA PRO A 465 3.41 -0.05 7.34
C PRO A 465 3.21 -0.34 8.83
N GLU A 466 2.81 -1.56 9.20
CA GLU A 466 2.65 -2.00 10.59
C GLU A 466 3.99 -2.07 11.34
N GLY A 467 5.09 -2.16 10.60
CA GLY A 467 6.45 -2.17 11.14
C GLY A 467 6.86 -3.46 11.85
N ASN A 468 6.11 -4.53 11.66
CA ASN A 468 6.38 -5.86 12.23
C ASN A 468 6.51 -6.96 11.16
N ALA A 469 6.63 -6.59 9.91
CA ALA A 469 6.78 -7.52 8.80
C ALA A 469 7.59 -6.89 7.67
N VAL A 470 8.05 -7.70 6.74
CA VAL A 470 8.72 -7.27 5.50
C VAL A 470 8.14 -8.00 4.30
N MET A 471 8.20 -7.33 3.15
CA MET A 471 8.03 -7.97 1.85
C MET A 471 9.36 -8.03 1.12
N ILE A 472 9.62 -9.16 0.49
CA ILE A 472 10.87 -9.45 -0.23
C ILE A 472 10.51 -9.87 -1.64
N ALA A 473 10.98 -9.14 -2.64
CA ALA A 473 10.84 -9.54 -4.03
C ALA A 473 12.03 -10.42 -4.44
N ASN A 474 11.73 -11.55 -5.06
CA ASN A 474 12.74 -12.47 -5.58
C ASN A 474 12.70 -12.48 -7.12
N ASN A 475 13.84 -12.22 -7.74
CA ASN A 475 13.96 -12.18 -9.19
C ASN A 475 14.22 -13.56 -9.84
N GLY A 476 14.56 -14.58 -9.08
CA GLY A 476 14.75 -15.95 -9.55
C GLY A 476 13.41 -16.61 -9.88
N ASP A 477 12.50 -16.65 -8.95
CA ASP A 477 11.15 -17.25 -9.12
C ASP A 477 10.04 -16.25 -9.47
N ARG A 478 10.35 -14.95 -9.45
CA ARG A 478 9.41 -13.85 -9.80
C ARG A 478 8.24 -13.75 -8.82
N MET A 479 8.52 -14.06 -7.54
CA MET A 479 7.54 -14.02 -6.45
C MET A 479 7.87 -12.90 -5.46
N ILE A 480 6.88 -12.54 -4.66
CA ILE A 480 7.02 -11.62 -3.54
C ILE A 480 6.60 -12.39 -2.29
N TYR A 481 7.46 -12.40 -1.29
CA TYR A 481 7.29 -13.12 -0.05
C TYR A 481 6.98 -12.16 1.09
N TYR A 482 6.03 -12.53 1.94
CA TYR A 482 5.63 -11.76 3.12
C TYR A 482 6.09 -12.51 4.38
N TYR A 483 6.95 -11.86 5.16
CA TYR A 483 7.49 -12.39 6.41
C TYR A 483 7.10 -11.50 7.59
N VAL A 484 6.49 -12.10 8.60
CA VAL A 484 6.22 -11.46 9.90
C VAL A 484 7.42 -11.70 10.83
N GLU A 485 7.73 -10.76 11.71
CA GLU A 485 8.81 -10.87 12.69
C GLU A 485 8.77 -12.19 13.47
N GLY A 486 9.94 -12.79 13.68
CA GLY A 486 10.08 -14.06 14.40
C GLY A 486 9.66 -15.30 13.63
N MET A 487 9.13 -15.18 12.40
CA MET A 487 8.73 -16.32 11.59
C MET A 487 9.89 -16.76 10.67
N MET A 488 10.14 -18.07 10.63
CA MET A 488 11.19 -18.68 9.80
C MET A 488 10.71 -19.08 8.40
N ALA A 489 9.42 -18.87 8.10
CA ALA A 489 8.80 -19.17 6.83
C ALA A 489 7.87 -18.02 6.42
N PRO A 490 7.63 -17.81 5.11
CA PRO A 490 6.73 -16.75 4.67
C PRO A 490 5.29 -17.04 5.08
N MET A 491 4.62 -16.05 5.62
CA MET A 491 3.18 -16.10 5.94
C MET A 491 2.31 -15.93 4.69
N GLY A 492 2.89 -15.45 3.60
CA GLY A 492 2.20 -15.28 2.33
C GLY A 492 3.18 -15.17 1.16
N THR A 493 2.68 -15.52 -0.01
CA THR A 493 3.44 -15.47 -1.26
C THR A 493 2.56 -14.90 -2.36
N PHE A 494 3.09 -13.93 -3.11
CA PHE A 494 2.37 -13.25 -4.17
C PHE A 494 3.11 -13.41 -5.50
N SER A 495 2.37 -13.75 -6.56
CA SER A 495 2.93 -13.81 -7.90
C SER A 495 3.17 -12.39 -8.44
N ASN A 496 4.35 -12.16 -9.02
CA ASN A 496 4.59 -10.95 -9.83
C ASN A 496 4.24 -11.17 -11.32
N TYR A 497 3.31 -12.10 -11.59
CA TYR A 497 2.71 -12.35 -12.91
C TYR A 497 3.74 -12.59 -14.02
N LYS A 498 4.69 -13.49 -13.73
CA LYS A 498 5.82 -13.90 -14.61
C LYS A 498 6.81 -12.77 -14.90
N ARG A 499 6.68 -11.59 -14.29
CA ARG A 499 7.63 -10.49 -14.42
C ARG A 499 8.75 -10.63 -13.43
N ARG A 500 9.97 -10.33 -13.86
CA ARG A 500 11.14 -10.33 -12.99
C ARG A 500 11.21 -9.00 -12.25
N PRO A 501 11.06 -8.96 -10.92
CA PRO A 501 11.15 -7.75 -10.14
C PRO A 501 12.60 -7.22 -10.08
N ARG A 502 12.75 -5.91 -10.09
CA ARG A 502 14.00 -5.17 -9.97
C ARG A 502 14.03 -4.28 -8.73
N ALA A 503 12.86 -3.89 -8.25
CA ALA A 503 12.65 -3.10 -7.05
C ALA A 503 11.29 -3.41 -6.44
N LEU A 504 11.17 -3.16 -5.13
CA LEU A 504 9.94 -3.32 -4.36
C LEU A 504 9.66 -2.07 -3.53
N LEU A 505 8.42 -1.61 -3.54
CA LEU A 505 7.95 -0.48 -2.73
C LEU A 505 6.54 -0.77 -2.22
N LEU A 506 6.23 -0.32 -1.02
CA LEU A 506 4.89 -0.40 -0.46
C LEU A 506 4.25 0.99 -0.50
N LEU A 507 3.11 1.08 -1.16
CA LEU A 507 2.27 2.28 -1.21
C LEU A 507 1.20 2.15 -0.12
N ASP A 508 1.44 2.80 1.01
CA ASP A 508 0.52 2.80 2.14
C ASP A 508 -0.68 3.72 1.84
N ARG A 509 -1.88 3.14 1.94
CA ARG A 509 -3.17 3.80 1.79
C ARG A 509 -4.02 3.64 3.05
N SER A 510 -3.43 3.09 4.10
CA SER A 510 -4.13 2.82 5.35
C SER A 510 -4.34 4.10 6.18
N ILE A 511 -5.27 3.98 7.12
CA ILE A 511 -5.47 5.01 8.15
C ILE A 511 -4.24 5.04 9.05
N SER A 512 -3.62 6.19 9.19
CA SER A 512 -2.47 6.41 10.07
C SER A 512 -2.75 7.51 11.09
N GLU A 513 -2.13 7.41 12.27
CA GLU A 513 -2.17 8.45 13.29
C GLU A 513 -1.26 9.61 12.89
N ILE A 514 -1.84 10.73 12.46
CA ILE A 514 -1.11 11.93 11.97
C ILE A 514 -0.83 12.93 13.10
N ALA A 515 -1.59 12.86 14.19
CA ALA A 515 -1.41 13.62 15.41
C ALA A 515 -2.06 12.83 16.55
N PRO A 516 -1.70 13.09 17.83
CA PRO A 516 -2.26 12.34 18.95
C PRO A 516 -3.79 12.20 18.88
N GLY A 517 -4.27 10.95 18.81
CA GLY A 517 -5.68 10.59 18.70
C GLY A 517 -6.36 10.99 17.38
N THR A 518 -5.61 11.45 16.38
CA THR A 518 -6.15 11.85 15.08
C THR A 518 -5.63 10.91 13.99
N TYR A 519 -6.53 10.12 13.44
CA TYR A 519 -6.28 9.07 12.44
C TYR A 519 -6.85 9.51 11.12
N SER A 520 -6.05 9.50 10.05
CA SER A 520 -6.49 9.98 8.73
C SER A 520 -6.00 9.11 7.59
N ALA A 521 -6.75 9.13 6.49
CA ALA A 521 -6.35 8.54 5.22
C ALA A 521 -6.77 9.45 4.06
N GLN A 522 -5.92 9.57 3.06
CA GLN A 522 -6.25 10.23 1.79
C GLN A 522 -7.17 9.33 0.97
N ILE A 523 -8.24 9.90 0.45
CA ILE A 523 -9.22 9.21 -0.38
C ILE A 523 -9.48 9.96 -1.67
N LYS A 524 -9.80 9.24 -2.73
CA LYS A 524 -10.36 9.83 -3.94
C LYS A 524 -11.84 9.46 -4.06
N LEU A 525 -12.70 10.47 -4.12
CA LEU A 525 -14.14 10.31 -4.25
C LEU A 525 -14.48 10.01 -5.71
N ARG A 526 -14.57 8.73 -6.07
CA ARG A 526 -14.70 8.30 -7.47
C ARG A 526 -16.08 8.51 -8.07
N ARG A 527 -17.13 8.56 -7.23
CA ARG A 527 -18.53 8.64 -7.66
C ARG A 527 -19.31 9.58 -6.77
N SER A 528 -20.33 10.23 -7.31
CA SER A 528 -21.36 10.91 -6.54
C SER A 528 -22.32 9.91 -5.90
N GLY A 529 -22.98 10.29 -4.83
CA GLY A 529 -23.96 9.48 -4.14
C GLY A 529 -23.79 9.45 -2.63
N THR A 530 -24.54 8.57 -1.98
CA THR A 530 -24.47 8.36 -0.53
C THR A 530 -23.70 7.09 -0.24
N PHE A 531 -22.74 7.21 0.68
CA PHE A 531 -21.87 6.13 1.09
C PHE A 531 -22.02 5.88 2.59
N ASP A 532 -21.87 4.62 2.99
CA ASP A 532 -21.64 4.24 4.38
C ASP A 532 -20.13 4.16 4.63
N VAL A 533 -19.73 4.62 5.82
CA VAL A 533 -18.34 4.56 6.28
C VAL A 533 -18.30 3.68 7.55
N PRO A 534 -18.25 2.35 7.40
CA PRO A 534 -18.05 1.45 8.51
C PRO A 534 -16.71 1.67 9.17
N LEU A 535 -16.69 1.77 10.49
CA LEU A 535 -15.51 1.85 11.35
C LEU A 535 -15.53 0.69 12.34
N LEU A 536 -14.38 0.06 12.54
CA LEU A 536 -14.13 -0.94 13.56
C LEU A 536 -12.89 -0.58 14.35
N ILE A 537 -13.01 -0.55 15.68
CA ILE A 537 -11.89 -0.51 16.63
C ILE A 537 -11.92 -1.82 17.40
N GLU A 538 -10.79 -2.53 17.48
CA GLU A 538 -10.74 -3.85 18.09
C GLU A 538 -10.57 -3.79 19.62
N GLN A 539 -9.87 -2.76 20.12
CA GLN A 539 -9.60 -2.61 21.54
C GLN A 539 -9.78 -1.15 21.99
N PRO A 540 -10.87 -0.80 22.71
CA PRO A 540 -12.03 -1.66 23.02
C PRO A 540 -12.85 -1.96 21.75
N ARG A 541 -13.53 -3.11 21.73
CA ARG A 541 -14.26 -3.51 20.53
C ARG A 541 -15.51 -2.67 20.33
N MET A 542 -15.46 -1.79 19.37
CA MET A 542 -16.56 -0.91 18.98
C MET A 542 -16.65 -0.74 17.48
N HIS A 543 -17.85 -0.54 16.99
CA HIS A 543 -18.11 -0.32 15.57
C HIS A 543 -19.26 0.68 15.37
N ASN A 544 -19.17 1.42 14.26
CA ASN A 544 -20.19 2.34 13.82
C ASN A 544 -20.16 2.49 12.30
N CYS A 545 -21.29 2.86 11.68
CA CYS A 545 -21.38 3.26 10.29
C CYS A 545 -21.72 4.74 10.20
N PHE A 546 -20.74 5.55 9.80
CA PHE A 546 -20.95 6.94 9.47
C PHE A 546 -21.52 7.08 8.05
N GLN A 547 -21.96 8.27 7.70
CA GLN A 547 -22.49 8.61 6.39
C GLN A 547 -21.59 9.62 5.68
N LEU A 548 -21.34 9.39 4.40
CA LEU A 548 -20.68 10.35 3.53
C LEU A 548 -21.57 10.62 2.32
N VAL A 549 -21.81 11.89 2.02
CA VAL A 549 -22.54 12.32 0.82
C VAL A 549 -21.56 13.03 -0.10
N VAL A 550 -21.47 12.54 -1.33
CA VAL A 550 -20.60 13.08 -2.38
C VAL A 550 -21.46 13.67 -3.47
N GLY A 551 -21.27 14.95 -3.76
CA GLY A 551 -21.97 15.66 -4.83
C GLY A 551 -21.47 15.29 -6.23
N GLU A 552 -22.19 15.77 -7.25
CA GLU A 552 -21.72 15.70 -8.63
C GLU A 552 -20.58 16.70 -8.86
N SER A 553 -19.64 16.38 -9.74
CA SER A 553 -18.57 17.32 -10.10
C SER A 553 -19.18 18.57 -10.80
N PRO A 554 -18.77 19.79 -10.41
CA PRO A 554 -19.21 21.00 -11.11
C PRO A 554 -18.70 21.07 -12.56
N ASP A 555 -17.58 20.41 -12.86
CA ASP A 555 -17.02 20.30 -14.22
C ASP A 555 -17.64 19.11 -14.98
N GLY A 556 -18.91 18.85 -14.81
CA GLY A 556 -19.71 17.67 -15.20
C GLY A 556 -19.59 17.17 -16.66
N GLU A 557 -18.59 17.61 -17.40
CA GLU A 557 -18.28 17.15 -18.76
C GLU A 557 -16.86 16.58 -18.92
N ARG A 558 -15.91 16.73 -17.98
CA ARG A 558 -14.50 16.33 -18.20
C ARG A 558 -13.95 15.17 -17.37
N GLU A 559 -14.56 14.79 -16.26
CA GLU A 559 -14.15 13.60 -15.50
C GLU A 559 -15.34 12.78 -15.01
N ARG A 560 -16.18 12.35 -15.93
CA ARG A 560 -17.04 11.20 -15.65
C ARG A 560 -16.15 9.96 -15.56
N VAL A 561 -15.79 9.57 -14.32
CA VAL A 561 -15.54 8.18 -13.96
C VAL A 561 -16.91 7.46 -13.84
N GLY A 562 -17.85 7.82 -14.69
CA GLY A 562 -18.98 7.07 -15.14
C GLY A 562 -18.71 6.84 -16.61
N THR A 563 -18.87 5.64 -17.07
CA THR A 563 -18.73 5.32 -18.48
C THR A 563 -19.55 6.29 -19.32
N SER A 564 -18.96 6.82 -20.40
CA SER A 564 -19.68 7.65 -21.38
C SER A 564 -20.89 6.91 -22.00
N ILE A 565 -20.99 5.62 -21.72
CA ILE A 565 -22.04 4.73 -22.18
C ILE A 565 -22.65 3.92 -21.02
N ALA A 566 -23.91 3.59 -21.14
CA ALA A 566 -24.57 2.58 -20.33
C ALA A 566 -24.77 1.31 -21.17
N VAL A 567 -24.51 0.15 -20.57
CA VAL A 567 -24.62 -1.15 -21.24
C VAL A 567 -25.69 -1.96 -20.53
N GLU A 568 -26.71 -2.35 -21.27
CA GLU A 568 -27.76 -3.25 -20.82
C GLU A 568 -27.57 -4.61 -21.49
N ALA A 569 -27.33 -5.66 -20.69
CA ALA A 569 -27.29 -7.02 -21.20
C ALA A 569 -28.70 -7.56 -21.41
N MET A 570 -29.02 -7.96 -22.64
CA MET A 570 -30.34 -8.42 -23.01
C MET A 570 -30.56 -9.95 -22.78
N PHE A 571 -29.65 -10.57 -22.02
CA PHE A 571 -29.63 -12.02 -21.76
C PHE A 571 -29.71 -12.38 -20.26
N LYS A 572 -30.05 -11.46 -19.38
CA LYS A 572 -29.99 -11.65 -17.92
C LYS A 572 -30.85 -12.85 -17.42
N ASP A 573 -31.92 -13.17 -18.10
CA ASP A 573 -32.82 -14.25 -17.70
C ASP A 573 -32.69 -15.52 -18.58
N GLN A 574 -31.69 -15.57 -19.47
CA GLN A 574 -31.48 -16.70 -20.36
C GLN A 574 -30.64 -17.79 -19.69
N ARG A 575 -30.97 -19.03 -19.97
CA ARG A 575 -30.22 -20.21 -19.57
C ARG A 575 -29.46 -20.72 -20.77
N PHE A 576 -28.16 -20.96 -20.63
CA PHE A 576 -27.31 -21.39 -21.71
C PHE A 576 -26.87 -22.83 -21.50
N LYS A 577 -26.65 -23.53 -22.62
CA LYS A 577 -26.15 -24.90 -22.63
C LYS A 577 -24.71 -24.89 -23.13
N ALA A 578 -23.87 -25.72 -22.51
CA ALA A 578 -22.49 -25.89 -22.93
C ALA A 578 -22.41 -26.48 -24.35
N GLY A 579 -21.46 -25.98 -25.15
CA GLY A 579 -21.25 -26.40 -26.53
C GLY A 579 -22.21 -25.80 -27.57
N GLU A 580 -23.25 -25.08 -27.15
CA GLU A 580 -24.15 -24.40 -28.10
C GLU A 580 -23.69 -22.96 -28.37
N ALA A 581 -23.78 -22.55 -29.64
CA ALA A 581 -23.52 -21.19 -30.04
C ALA A 581 -24.74 -20.30 -29.76
N VAL A 582 -24.59 -19.29 -28.92
CA VAL A 582 -25.68 -18.43 -28.46
C VAL A 582 -25.35 -16.95 -28.72
N PRO A 583 -26.35 -16.13 -29.11
CA PRO A 583 -26.13 -14.69 -29.29
C PRO A 583 -26.21 -13.99 -27.92
N LEU A 584 -25.14 -13.28 -27.55
CA LEU A 584 -25.13 -12.34 -26.43
C LEU A 584 -25.34 -10.93 -26.98
N ARG A 585 -26.44 -10.31 -26.61
CA ARG A 585 -26.84 -8.98 -27.07
C ARG A 585 -26.71 -7.94 -25.98
N PHE A 586 -26.22 -6.76 -26.37
CA PHE A 586 -25.98 -5.62 -25.51
C PHE A 586 -26.61 -4.38 -26.12
N LYS A 587 -27.49 -3.72 -25.39
CA LYS A 587 -28.00 -2.41 -25.78
C LYS A 587 -27.08 -1.34 -25.20
N ILE A 588 -26.48 -0.54 -26.06
CA ILE A 588 -25.57 0.54 -25.71
C ILE A 588 -26.29 1.85 -25.85
N THR A 589 -26.31 2.64 -24.78
CA THR A 589 -26.90 3.98 -24.78
C THR A 589 -25.89 4.97 -24.23
N ASP A 590 -25.94 6.21 -24.67
CA ASP A 590 -25.21 7.30 -24.04
C ASP A 590 -25.68 7.47 -22.61
N ALA A 591 -24.75 7.51 -21.67
CA ALA A 591 -25.07 7.53 -20.24
C ALA A 591 -25.86 8.77 -19.82
N THR A 592 -25.73 9.88 -20.55
CA THR A 592 -26.36 11.17 -20.29
C THR A 592 -27.68 11.32 -21.02
N THR A 593 -27.62 11.23 -22.34
CA THR A 593 -28.78 11.53 -23.22
C THR A 593 -29.75 10.37 -23.32
N LYS A 594 -29.33 9.16 -22.88
CA LYS A 594 -30.07 7.89 -23.01
C LYS A 594 -30.36 7.48 -24.45
N GLN A 595 -29.78 8.19 -25.42
CA GLN A 595 -29.94 7.84 -26.83
C GLN A 595 -29.10 6.60 -27.19
N PRO A 596 -29.55 5.77 -28.14
CA PRO A 596 -28.76 4.65 -28.62
C PRO A 596 -27.41 5.12 -29.19
N VAL A 597 -26.32 4.42 -28.85
CA VAL A 597 -25.01 4.65 -29.44
C VAL A 597 -24.80 3.67 -30.58
N THR A 598 -24.71 4.19 -31.79
CA THR A 598 -24.53 3.42 -33.03
C THR A 598 -23.13 3.60 -33.60
N GLY A 599 -22.71 2.72 -34.50
CA GLY A 599 -21.45 2.84 -35.24
C GLY A 599 -20.19 2.54 -34.45
N LEU A 600 -20.26 1.81 -33.32
CA LEU A 600 -19.07 1.37 -32.60
C LEU A 600 -18.44 0.16 -33.31
N ASP A 601 -17.24 0.32 -33.82
CA ASP A 601 -16.44 -0.72 -34.47
C ASP A 601 -15.43 -1.39 -33.51
N ASP A 602 -15.25 -0.82 -32.34
CA ASP A 602 -14.29 -1.25 -31.31
C ASP A 602 -14.92 -1.79 -30.03
N LEU A 603 -16.25 -2.08 -30.04
CA LEU A 603 -16.90 -2.72 -28.91
C LEU A 603 -16.34 -4.13 -28.71
N ARG A 604 -15.72 -4.37 -27.57
CA ARG A 604 -15.12 -5.67 -27.22
C ARG A 604 -15.91 -6.33 -26.09
N VAL A 605 -16.17 -7.61 -26.26
CA VAL A 605 -16.78 -8.45 -25.25
C VAL A 605 -15.73 -9.45 -24.75
N LEU A 606 -15.51 -9.49 -23.45
CA LEU A 606 -14.69 -10.48 -22.75
C LEU A 606 -15.61 -11.43 -22.02
N VAL A 607 -15.53 -12.71 -22.34
CA VAL A 607 -16.18 -13.79 -21.59
C VAL A 607 -15.08 -14.61 -20.93
N PHE A 608 -15.20 -14.85 -19.61
CA PHE A 608 -14.23 -15.67 -18.91
C PHE A 608 -14.89 -16.47 -17.78
N GLU A 609 -14.30 -17.61 -17.46
CA GLU A 609 -14.66 -18.44 -16.31
C GLU A 609 -13.76 -18.09 -15.13
N PRO A 610 -14.32 -17.60 -14.00
CA PRO A 610 -13.53 -17.40 -12.79
C PRO A 610 -12.88 -18.70 -12.30
N PRO A 611 -11.59 -18.68 -11.87
CA PRO A 611 -10.68 -17.54 -11.71
C PRO A 611 -9.87 -17.16 -12.96
N GLY A 612 -10.35 -17.40 -14.15
CA GLY A 612 -9.65 -17.02 -15.39
C GLY A 612 -8.95 -18.18 -16.12
N ILE A 613 -9.37 -19.41 -15.83
CA ILE A 613 -8.85 -20.62 -16.47
C ILE A 613 -9.13 -20.64 -17.98
N TRP A 614 -10.28 -20.09 -18.36
CA TRP A 614 -10.71 -19.94 -19.73
C TRP A 614 -11.23 -18.53 -19.99
N GLN A 615 -10.86 -17.95 -21.14
CA GLN A 615 -11.37 -16.66 -21.58
C GLN A 615 -11.44 -16.56 -23.10
N GLN A 616 -12.39 -15.78 -23.60
CA GLN A 616 -12.54 -15.45 -25.01
C GLN A 616 -12.86 -13.96 -25.15
N ARG A 617 -12.27 -13.33 -26.18
CA ARG A 617 -12.52 -11.93 -26.52
C ARG A 617 -13.02 -11.85 -27.95
N GLN A 618 -14.10 -11.08 -28.16
CA GLN A 618 -14.74 -10.92 -29.45
C GLN A 618 -15.08 -9.45 -29.68
N LEU A 619 -15.17 -9.06 -30.97
CA LEU A 619 -15.73 -7.76 -31.36
C LEU A 619 -17.24 -7.90 -31.53
N GLY A 620 -17.99 -6.99 -30.91
CA GLY A 620 -19.44 -6.91 -31.06
C GLY A 620 -19.81 -6.30 -32.42
N LYS A 621 -20.77 -6.91 -33.10
CA LYS A 621 -21.32 -6.39 -34.33
C LYS A 621 -22.65 -5.71 -34.06
N GLU A 622 -22.83 -4.48 -34.57
CA GLU A 622 -24.10 -3.79 -34.45
C GLU A 622 -25.16 -4.50 -35.31
N ILE A 623 -26.31 -4.78 -34.72
CA ILE A 623 -27.48 -5.40 -35.37
C ILE A 623 -28.66 -4.44 -35.51
N GLY A 624 -28.49 -3.19 -35.03
CA GLY A 624 -29.43 -2.07 -35.23
C GLY A 624 -29.70 -1.28 -33.96
N ALA A 625 -29.96 0.02 -34.09
CA ALA A 625 -30.40 0.93 -33.02
C ALA A 625 -29.59 0.86 -31.73
N GLY A 626 -28.23 0.77 -31.84
CA GLY A 626 -27.36 0.68 -30.67
C GLY A 626 -27.36 -0.68 -29.97
N VAL A 627 -27.87 -1.73 -30.62
CA VAL A 627 -27.78 -3.11 -30.14
C VAL A 627 -26.62 -3.82 -30.83
N TYR A 628 -25.72 -4.38 -30.01
CA TYR A 628 -24.54 -5.11 -30.46
C TYR A 628 -24.65 -6.57 -30.06
N GLU A 629 -24.18 -7.47 -30.90
CA GLU A 629 -24.23 -8.90 -30.72
C GLU A 629 -22.85 -9.54 -30.88
N VAL A 630 -22.55 -10.53 -30.03
CA VAL A 630 -21.47 -11.51 -30.23
C VAL A 630 -22.05 -12.90 -30.16
N THR A 631 -21.57 -13.81 -30.98
CA THR A 631 -21.92 -15.23 -30.88
C THR A 631 -20.93 -15.92 -29.98
N GLN A 632 -21.42 -16.47 -28.85
CA GLN A 632 -20.61 -17.11 -27.83
C GLN A 632 -20.91 -18.60 -27.74
N THR A 633 -19.85 -19.42 -27.67
CA THR A 633 -19.95 -20.84 -27.31
C THR A 633 -19.23 -21.04 -25.98
N PHE A 634 -19.95 -21.55 -24.98
CA PHE A 634 -19.39 -21.85 -23.67
C PHE A 634 -18.82 -23.28 -23.67
N PRO A 635 -17.56 -23.48 -23.24
CA PRO A 635 -16.89 -24.77 -23.40
C PRO A 635 -17.42 -25.88 -22.50
N ARG A 636 -18.03 -25.53 -21.38
CA ARG A 636 -18.55 -26.44 -20.34
C ARG A 636 -19.59 -25.77 -19.47
N ALA A 637 -20.30 -26.54 -18.66
CA ALA A 637 -21.16 -26.01 -17.60
C ALA A 637 -20.33 -25.28 -16.55
N GLY A 638 -20.88 -24.22 -15.97
CA GLY A 638 -20.20 -23.41 -14.97
C GLY A 638 -20.73 -21.98 -14.92
N LEU A 639 -20.06 -21.16 -14.11
CA LEU A 639 -20.33 -19.73 -14.00
C LEU A 639 -19.33 -18.96 -14.87
N PHE A 640 -19.84 -18.11 -15.75
CA PHE A 640 -19.04 -17.25 -16.62
C PHE A 640 -19.37 -15.80 -16.37
N ASN A 641 -18.36 -14.94 -16.46
CA ASN A 641 -18.51 -13.50 -16.40
C ASN A 641 -18.35 -12.88 -17.78
N VAL A 642 -19.27 -11.99 -18.15
CA VAL A 642 -19.31 -11.28 -19.42
C VAL A 642 -19.10 -9.79 -19.14
N MET A 643 -18.08 -9.21 -19.77
CA MET A 643 -17.68 -7.80 -19.61
C MET A 643 -17.59 -7.13 -20.97
N VAL A 644 -17.86 -5.83 -21.01
CA VAL A 644 -17.83 -5.01 -22.23
C VAL A 644 -16.83 -3.87 -22.08
N ALA A 645 -16.11 -3.55 -23.14
CA ALA A 645 -15.24 -2.38 -23.25
C ALA A 645 -15.42 -1.70 -24.61
N VAL A 646 -15.25 -0.37 -24.66
CA VAL A 646 -15.31 0.45 -25.87
C VAL A 646 -14.21 1.50 -25.78
N ALA A 647 -13.09 1.28 -26.49
CA ALA A 647 -11.91 2.12 -26.38
C ALA A 647 -12.14 3.54 -26.92
N SER A 648 -12.88 3.67 -28.04
CA SER A 648 -13.26 4.96 -28.64
C SER A 648 -14.09 5.86 -27.70
N ARG A 649 -14.70 5.25 -26.69
CA ARG A 649 -15.48 5.95 -25.63
C ARG A 649 -14.73 6.02 -24.31
N GLY A 650 -13.45 5.61 -24.26
CA GLY A 650 -12.64 5.59 -23.05
C GLY A 650 -13.10 4.57 -22.01
N VAL A 651 -13.88 3.56 -22.41
CA VAL A 651 -14.47 2.56 -21.50
C VAL A 651 -13.67 1.28 -21.55
N THR A 652 -13.12 0.89 -20.41
CA THR A 652 -12.40 -0.38 -20.25
C THR A 652 -13.30 -1.46 -19.63
N PHE A 653 -12.83 -2.71 -19.61
CA PHE A 653 -13.56 -3.80 -18.95
C PHE A 653 -13.79 -3.59 -17.44
N ALA A 654 -12.95 -2.78 -16.81
CA ALA A 654 -13.06 -2.48 -15.37
C ALA A 654 -14.10 -1.38 -15.05
N ASP A 655 -14.52 -0.61 -16.05
CA ASP A 655 -15.39 0.55 -15.85
C ASP A 655 -16.88 0.20 -15.82
N LEU A 656 -17.23 -0.98 -16.33
CA LEU A 656 -18.62 -1.48 -16.37
C LEU A 656 -18.81 -2.69 -15.47
N PRO A 657 -20.01 -2.87 -14.88
CA PRO A 657 -20.31 -4.08 -14.14
C PRO A 657 -20.29 -5.31 -15.07
N PHE A 658 -19.79 -6.43 -14.58
CA PHE A 658 -19.88 -7.69 -15.29
C PHE A 658 -21.29 -8.31 -15.17
N ASN A 659 -21.67 -9.10 -16.18
CA ASN A 659 -22.89 -9.91 -16.14
C ASN A 659 -22.49 -11.37 -15.91
N ALA A 660 -22.98 -11.95 -14.81
CA ALA A 660 -22.78 -13.36 -14.52
C ALA A 660 -23.76 -14.23 -15.32
N VAL A 661 -23.26 -15.31 -15.93
CA VAL A 661 -24.01 -16.23 -16.76
C VAL A 661 -23.81 -17.65 -16.25
N GLN A 662 -24.89 -18.34 -15.91
CA GLN A 662 -24.86 -19.75 -15.54
C GLN A 662 -25.10 -20.62 -16.77
N VAL A 663 -24.18 -21.54 -17.03
CA VAL A 663 -24.21 -22.50 -18.15
C VAL A 663 -24.43 -23.90 -17.61
N PHE A 664 -25.25 -24.69 -18.26
CA PHE A 664 -25.62 -26.06 -17.89
C PHE A 664 -25.18 -27.08 -18.94
N ASP A 665 -24.91 -28.33 -18.56
CA ASP A 665 -24.55 -29.41 -19.49
C ASP A 665 -25.76 -29.90 -20.32
N SER A 666 -26.96 -29.82 -19.76
CA SER A 666 -28.23 -30.09 -20.45
C SER A 666 -29.23 -29.00 -20.11
N ALA A 667 -30.12 -28.66 -21.05
CA ALA A 667 -31.23 -27.77 -20.71
C ALA A 667 -32.03 -28.41 -19.58
N PRO A 668 -32.27 -27.68 -18.46
CA PRO A 668 -33.11 -28.22 -17.40
C PRO A 668 -34.47 -28.51 -18.03
N GLY A 669 -34.83 -29.79 -18.09
CA GLY A 669 -36.13 -30.24 -18.58
C GLY A 669 -37.22 -29.51 -17.82
N ARG A 670 -38.25 -29.14 -18.52
CA ARG A 670 -39.56 -28.84 -17.90
C ARG A 670 -39.94 -30.10 -17.15
N GLU A 671 -39.56 -30.24 -15.90
CA GLU A 671 -40.20 -31.21 -15.02
C GLU A 671 -41.68 -30.82 -14.89
N ALA A 672 -42.48 -31.68 -15.51
CA ALA A 672 -43.92 -31.62 -15.49
C ALA A 672 -44.39 -31.66 -14.02
N LYS A 673 -45.12 -30.64 -13.62
CA LYS A 673 -46.16 -30.81 -12.62
C LYS A 673 -47.16 -31.87 -13.12
N LYS A 674 -46.98 -33.13 -12.68
CA LYS A 674 -47.99 -34.16 -12.67
C LYS A 674 -47.49 -35.39 -11.94
N ALA A 675 -47.85 -35.51 -10.68
CA ALA A 675 -48.23 -36.75 -10.01
C ALA A 675 -48.50 -36.51 -8.53
N GLU A 676 -49.57 -35.79 -8.26
CA GLU A 676 -50.39 -36.09 -7.08
C GLU A 676 -51.76 -36.46 -7.62
N VAL A 677 -52.11 -37.67 -7.50
CA VAL A 677 -53.43 -38.23 -7.16
C VAL A 677 -53.45 -39.74 -7.46
N ASN A 678 -53.83 -40.48 -6.44
CA ASN A 678 -54.22 -41.90 -6.39
C ASN A 678 -53.11 -42.90 -6.06
N GLY A 679 -53.18 -43.68 -5.04
CA GLY A 679 -54.36 -44.16 -4.28
C GLY A 679 -53.91 -45.07 -3.16
N ALA A 680 -54.59 -44.96 -2.10
CA ALA A 680 -54.60 -45.91 -1.00
C ALA A 680 -55.00 -47.30 -1.43
N THR A 681 -54.35 -48.33 -0.90
CA THR A 681 -55.00 -49.52 -0.35
C THR A 681 -53.96 -50.38 0.37
N LYS A 682 -54.25 -50.68 1.61
CA LYS A 682 -53.71 -51.77 2.42
C LYS A 682 -54.20 -53.11 1.87
N PRO A 683 -53.70 -54.26 2.31
CA PRO A 683 -53.38 -54.59 3.70
C PRO A 683 -51.95 -54.75 4.06
#